data_bfbce26c608736c29e9f90cdd7d4df75
#
_entry.id   bfbce26c608736c29e9f90cdd7d4df75
#
_cell.length_a   1.000
_cell.length_b   1.000
_cell.length_c   1.000
_cell.angle_alpha   90.00
_cell.angle_beta   90.00
_cell.angle_gamma   90.00
#
_symmetry.space_group_name_H-M   'P 1'
#
loop_
_entity.id
_entity.type
_entity.pdbx_description
1 polymer ?
#
loop_
_entity_poly.entity_id
_entity_poly.type
_entity_poly.pdbx_seq_one_letter_code
_entity_poly.pdbx_strand_id
1 'polypeptide(L)'
;MKRILTAILLTLAPFLFFPIATAQEEARAAWQITNFDITANIQQAERTLNVVAVLSAVNVGRGVGSSFTFRINPKASIKTVTVAGAIANFRTVPESQGNLQRVTATLPTSVASNGALAVNISYSLPVEINTGLTAISSVGSQFLPMSFWYPSPNTLFTLRGADTAPFRLVVNAPNVVGSGVGKSAGAGSTIIEQALSGQPLFVQGEWDKLEGSADGRNITALLPRGATAEEKKQAEGLIALAANARTFYGGLLGPGPDAPIRLIGVRRGSGFSDSGAILIEPAAFRRTKPDSTTALLISESIARLWIGGQTPVRGEGGGVVREGLTRFLATLFLEKQFGRDAAREELLRERLAYSTVAKRDGPLARVTPLDAAYFSSVPNKGAMVWRLVDKALGRDAFMSTVRNYLQSGKGSANGISLAGLRGALAQHGGERIKTLLDQQLDQVTDLDLMVGLAQQKGGEWISALRNFGSVDVTPSVTATTASGEQLSVDVTVAGHNFGEAVFKTTSKVVRVEVDPEKLYPQLEYANDSAPTTRDLQQSLADASRQFGAQDYVKAEANAREILAVTSHLPEARILLARALLGQNRMDEAEKLFRAALDAPLPTPATLAWANVGLGEISLKAGQAAEAAKRFNDAVRTDAEYGATLAARAGRIKAETQTNSVQVDAAVKTFVAQMDQAIISGKKAELESRIVSGELVRFIGGIVGTQPEQWQTRVLRTEQLDSNLVAADVALDTKELGRQQSGTAVLILARVGGNWKLAGIDLFEVR
;
A
#
# COMPACT_ATOMS: atom_id res chain seq x y z
N MET A 1 -52.24 -48.94 6.74
CA MET A 1 -50.99 -49.15 7.44
C MET A 1 -49.93 -49.63 6.46
N LYS A 2 -49.22 -48.77 5.79
CA LYS A 2 -48.03 -49.00 4.95
C LYS A 2 -47.69 -47.64 4.36
N ARG A 3 -46.77 -46.91 4.96
CA ARG A 3 -46.05 -45.72 4.44
C ARG A 3 -45.53 -44.94 5.64
N ILE A 4 -44.43 -45.36 6.25
CA ILE A 4 -43.51 -44.58 7.09
C ILE A 4 -42.31 -45.55 7.34
N LEU A 5 -41.38 -45.66 6.41
CA LEU A 5 -40.05 -46.26 6.61
C LEU A 5 -39.20 -46.05 5.34
N THR A 6 -38.96 -44.82 4.95
CA THR A 6 -37.91 -44.50 3.93
C THR A 6 -37.58 -43.02 3.99
N ALA A 7 -37.08 -42.53 5.12
CA ALA A 7 -36.64 -41.15 5.25
C ALA A 7 -35.58 -40.95 6.37
N ILE A 8 -34.72 -41.93 6.65
CA ILE A 8 -33.59 -41.75 7.56
C ILE A 8 -32.39 -42.54 6.98
N LEU A 9 -31.82 -42.11 5.89
CA LEU A 9 -30.50 -42.60 5.41
C LEU A 9 -29.89 -41.71 4.33
N LEU A 10 -29.99 -40.40 4.50
CA LEU A 10 -29.38 -39.44 3.53
C LEU A 10 -28.93 -38.15 4.19
N THR A 11 -28.37 -38.21 5.42
CA THR A 11 -27.79 -37.01 6.08
C THR A 11 -26.47 -37.31 6.83
N LEU A 12 -25.65 -38.20 6.29
CA LEU A 12 -24.33 -38.50 6.88
C LEU A 12 -23.22 -38.65 5.80
N ALA A 13 -23.09 -37.66 4.92
CA ALA A 13 -21.91 -37.53 4.09
C ALA A 13 -21.79 -36.13 3.49
N PRO A 14 -21.26 -35.16 4.20
CA PRO A 14 -20.36 -34.24 3.54
C PRO A 14 -19.15 -33.76 4.41
N PHE A 15 -18.57 -34.60 5.26
CA PHE A 15 -17.43 -34.17 6.10
C PHE A 15 -16.10 -34.88 5.87
N LEU A 16 -15.89 -35.52 4.72
CA LEU A 16 -14.65 -36.25 4.46
C LEU A 16 -13.93 -35.90 3.16
N PHE A 17 -14.09 -34.67 2.64
CA PHE A 17 -13.46 -34.30 1.35
C PHE A 17 -12.52 -33.09 1.37
N PHE A 18 -11.90 -32.71 2.49
CA PHE A 18 -10.97 -31.58 2.50
C PHE A 18 -9.44 -31.88 2.63
N PRO A 19 -8.97 -33.08 2.93
CA PRO A 19 -7.52 -33.35 2.83
C PRO A 19 -7.05 -33.88 1.45
N ILE A 20 -7.98 -34.22 0.53
CA ILE A 20 -7.61 -34.89 -0.73
C ILE A 20 -7.03 -33.91 -1.77
N ALA A 21 -7.43 -32.64 -1.77
CA ALA A 21 -6.97 -31.66 -2.77
C ALA A 21 -5.47 -31.31 -2.59
N THR A 22 -5.02 -31.09 -1.37
CA THR A 22 -3.62 -30.76 -1.08
C THR A 22 -2.68 -31.95 -1.29
N ALA A 23 -3.08 -33.14 -0.86
CA ALA A 23 -2.30 -34.38 -1.07
C ALA A 23 -2.24 -34.78 -2.56
N GLN A 24 -3.26 -34.48 -3.35
CA GLN A 24 -3.31 -34.78 -4.77
C GLN A 24 -2.50 -33.76 -5.60
N GLU A 25 -2.35 -32.52 -5.14
CA GLU A 25 -1.46 -31.52 -5.74
C GLU A 25 0.02 -31.82 -5.48
N GLU A 26 0.38 -32.29 -4.31
CA GLU A 26 1.74 -32.74 -3.99
C GLU A 26 2.19 -33.97 -4.79
N ALA A 27 1.28 -34.82 -5.24
CA ALA A 27 1.58 -35.97 -6.07
C ALA A 27 1.84 -35.61 -7.55
N ARG A 28 1.59 -34.36 -7.95
CA ARG A 28 1.79 -33.86 -9.32
C ARG A 28 3.13 -33.12 -9.44
N ALA A 29 3.53 -32.84 -10.68
CA ALA A 29 4.62 -31.92 -10.93
C ALA A 29 4.21 -30.49 -10.53
N ALA A 30 5.10 -29.79 -9.83
CA ALA A 30 4.92 -28.38 -9.47
C ALA A 30 6.20 -27.62 -9.84
N TRP A 31 6.05 -26.57 -10.58
CA TRP A 31 7.18 -25.80 -11.07
C TRP A 31 7.46 -24.59 -10.18
N GLN A 32 8.74 -24.36 -9.92
CA GLN A 32 9.25 -23.17 -9.24
C GLN A 32 10.34 -22.55 -10.09
N ILE A 33 10.24 -21.25 -10.33
CA ILE A 33 11.25 -20.49 -11.09
C ILE A 33 12.50 -20.30 -10.21
N THR A 34 13.66 -20.54 -10.82
CA THR A 34 14.99 -20.33 -10.23
C THR A 34 15.73 -19.16 -10.89
N ASN A 35 15.37 -18.78 -12.11
CA ASN A 35 15.90 -17.60 -12.80
C ASN A 35 14.96 -17.14 -13.91
N PHE A 36 14.88 -15.81 -14.13
CA PHE A 36 14.27 -15.21 -15.32
C PHE A 36 15.37 -14.55 -16.17
N ASP A 37 15.41 -14.83 -17.47
CA ASP A 37 16.17 -14.05 -18.46
C ASP A 37 15.19 -13.53 -19.52
N ILE A 38 14.93 -12.21 -19.49
CA ILE A 38 13.87 -11.58 -20.25
C ILE A 38 14.47 -10.49 -21.13
N THR A 39 14.15 -10.53 -22.42
CA THR A 39 14.41 -9.42 -23.37
C THR A 39 13.07 -8.82 -23.77
N ALA A 40 12.88 -7.55 -23.49
CA ALA A 40 11.67 -6.78 -23.77
C ALA A 40 11.96 -5.64 -24.75
N ASN A 41 11.19 -5.56 -25.81
CA ASN A 41 11.31 -4.53 -26.84
C ASN A 41 10.01 -3.72 -26.91
N ILE A 42 10.09 -2.44 -26.57
CA ILE A 42 8.95 -1.51 -26.59
C ILE A 42 8.77 -0.98 -28.01
N GLN A 43 7.66 -1.31 -28.64
CA GLN A 43 7.21 -0.75 -29.91
C GLN A 43 6.26 0.42 -29.61
N GLN A 44 6.82 1.62 -29.55
CA GLN A 44 6.08 2.81 -29.09
C GLN A 44 4.91 3.17 -30.00
N ALA A 45 5.09 3.05 -31.32
CA ALA A 45 4.07 3.41 -32.31
C ALA A 45 2.89 2.43 -32.28
N GLU A 46 3.17 1.14 -32.23
CA GLU A 46 2.18 0.07 -32.18
C GLU A 46 1.63 -0.17 -30.78
N ARG A 47 2.18 0.51 -29.79
CA ARG A 47 1.85 0.32 -28.38
C ARG A 47 1.88 -1.16 -27.95
N THR A 48 2.94 -1.85 -28.36
CA THR A 48 3.11 -3.28 -28.11
C THR A 48 4.46 -3.56 -27.48
N LEU A 49 4.50 -4.46 -26.50
CA LEU A 49 5.72 -5.02 -25.95
C LEU A 49 6.00 -6.37 -26.60
N ASN A 50 7.10 -6.50 -27.32
CA ASN A 50 7.57 -7.79 -27.84
C ASN A 50 8.58 -8.37 -26.85
N VAL A 51 8.38 -9.63 -26.45
CA VAL A 51 9.17 -10.24 -25.36
C VAL A 51 9.66 -11.63 -25.77
N VAL A 52 10.90 -11.91 -25.38
CA VAL A 52 11.47 -13.25 -25.31
C VAL A 52 11.85 -13.50 -23.85
N ALA A 53 11.23 -14.50 -23.23
CA ALA A 53 11.46 -14.88 -21.84
C ALA A 53 12.00 -16.30 -21.74
N VAL A 54 13.18 -16.47 -21.16
CA VAL A 54 13.74 -17.77 -20.79
C VAL A 54 13.54 -17.97 -19.30
N LEU A 55 12.75 -18.99 -18.95
CA LEU A 55 12.46 -19.37 -17.58
C LEU A 55 13.30 -20.60 -17.21
N SER A 56 14.16 -20.48 -16.21
CA SER A 56 14.76 -21.63 -15.56
C SER A 56 13.86 -22.06 -14.41
N ALA A 57 13.44 -23.32 -14.39
CA ALA A 57 12.51 -23.86 -13.41
C ALA A 57 12.98 -25.23 -12.87
N VAL A 58 12.54 -25.57 -11.67
CA VAL A 58 12.74 -26.88 -11.05
C VAL A 58 11.37 -27.48 -10.74
N ASN A 59 11.23 -28.79 -10.96
CA ASN A 59 10.05 -29.52 -10.53
C ASN A 59 10.16 -29.81 -9.02
N VAL A 60 9.51 -29.02 -8.20
CA VAL A 60 9.46 -29.16 -6.72
C VAL A 60 8.30 -30.06 -6.26
N GLY A 61 7.49 -30.58 -7.19
CA GLY A 61 6.46 -31.57 -6.91
C GLY A 61 7.04 -32.99 -6.78
N ARG A 62 6.26 -33.91 -6.23
CA ARG A 62 6.64 -35.31 -6.07
C ARG A 62 6.43 -36.16 -7.35
N GLY A 63 5.62 -35.64 -8.27
CA GLY A 63 5.31 -36.32 -9.53
C GLY A 63 6.23 -35.91 -10.66
N VAL A 64 6.26 -36.76 -11.70
CA VAL A 64 7.00 -36.48 -12.94
C VAL A 64 6.24 -35.45 -13.78
N GLY A 65 6.93 -34.42 -14.27
CA GLY A 65 6.38 -33.39 -15.11
C GLY A 65 6.44 -33.76 -16.60
N SER A 66 5.29 -33.95 -17.22
CA SER A 66 5.12 -34.10 -18.69
C SER A 66 4.63 -32.86 -19.38
N SER A 67 4.30 -31.82 -18.64
CA SER A 67 3.88 -30.51 -19.14
C SER A 67 4.42 -29.38 -18.27
N PHE A 68 4.60 -28.21 -18.88
CA PHE A 68 4.94 -26.98 -18.19
C PHE A 68 3.77 -26.01 -18.32
N THR A 69 3.20 -25.59 -17.19
CA THR A 69 2.08 -24.66 -17.16
C THR A 69 2.53 -23.32 -16.59
N PHE A 70 2.20 -22.24 -17.29
CA PHE A 70 2.44 -20.88 -16.83
C PHE A 70 1.22 -19.98 -17.06
N ARG A 71 1.21 -18.85 -16.40
CA ARG A 71 0.18 -17.81 -16.49
C ARG A 71 0.78 -16.53 -17.00
N ILE A 72 0.00 -15.77 -17.75
CA ILE A 72 0.41 -14.51 -18.36
C ILE A 72 -0.82 -13.62 -18.59
N ASN A 73 -0.60 -12.34 -18.88
CA ASN A 73 -1.65 -11.39 -19.24
C ASN A 73 -2.58 -11.96 -20.34
N PRO A 74 -3.90 -11.81 -20.22
CA PRO A 74 -4.86 -12.37 -21.18
C PRO A 74 -4.73 -11.80 -22.59
N LYS A 75 -4.15 -10.60 -22.74
CA LYS A 75 -3.89 -9.96 -24.04
C LYS A 75 -2.57 -10.40 -24.69
N ALA A 76 -1.74 -11.17 -23.99
CA ALA A 76 -0.48 -11.67 -24.57
C ALA A 76 -0.75 -12.68 -25.69
N SER A 77 -0.19 -12.45 -26.84
CA SER A 77 -0.24 -13.38 -28.00
C SER A 77 1.04 -14.21 -28.02
N ILE A 78 0.93 -15.48 -27.59
CA ILE A 78 2.07 -16.41 -27.59
C ILE A 78 2.42 -16.83 -29.00
N LYS A 79 3.66 -16.61 -29.42
CA LYS A 79 4.17 -16.95 -30.76
C LYS A 79 4.80 -18.33 -30.77
N THR A 80 5.72 -18.58 -29.83
CA THR A 80 6.43 -19.86 -29.73
C THR A 80 6.71 -20.21 -28.27
N VAL A 81 6.69 -21.50 -28.00
CA VAL A 81 7.23 -22.09 -26.75
C VAL A 81 8.25 -23.13 -27.16
N THR A 82 9.49 -23.01 -26.68
CA THR A 82 10.54 -24.01 -26.96
C THR A 82 11.09 -24.56 -25.63
N VAL A 83 11.37 -25.86 -25.61
CA VAL A 83 11.93 -26.55 -24.46
C VAL A 83 13.14 -27.36 -24.95
N ALA A 84 14.29 -27.16 -24.31
CA ALA A 84 15.56 -27.77 -24.73
C ALA A 84 15.86 -27.61 -26.24
N GLY A 85 15.50 -26.45 -26.81
CA GLY A 85 15.70 -26.12 -28.23
C GLY A 85 14.63 -26.66 -29.19
N ALA A 86 13.71 -27.52 -28.76
CA ALA A 86 12.62 -28.05 -29.56
C ALA A 86 11.33 -27.23 -29.39
N ILE A 87 10.57 -27.01 -30.48
CA ILE A 87 9.26 -26.37 -30.42
C ILE A 87 8.29 -27.30 -29.70
N ALA A 88 7.66 -26.79 -28.63
CA ALA A 88 6.67 -27.50 -27.87
C ALA A 88 5.25 -27.14 -28.34
N ASN A 89 4.38 -28.13 -28.44
CA ASN A 89 2.95 -27.89 -28.62
C ASN A 89 2.37 -27.30 -27.35
N PHE A 90 1.56 -26.26 -27.46
CA PHE A 90 0.92 -25.64 -26.31
C PHE A 90 -0.56 -25.33 -26.57
N ARG A 91 -1.32 -25.26 -25.48
CA ARG A 91 -2.71 -24.80 -25.48
C ARG A 91 -2.89 -23.64 -24.51
N THR A 92 -3.78 -22.72 -24.86
CA THR A 92 -4.11 -21.56 -24.04
C THR A 92 -5.56 -21.66 -23.59
N VAL A 93 -5.82 -21.38 -22.32
CA VAL A 93 -7.17 -21.38 -21.72
C VAL A 93 -7.31 -20.13 -20.84
N PRO A 94 -8.43 -19.41 -20.92
CA PRO A 94 -8.72 -18.32 -19.99
C PRO A 94 -8.76 -18.85 -18.54
N GLU A 95 -8.23 -18.07 -17.61
CA GLU A 95 -8.29 -18.35 -16.17
C GLU A 95 -8.98 -17.17 -15.49
N SER A 96 -10.15 -17.40 -14.85
CA SER A 96 -10.96 -16.36 -14.23
C SER A 96 -10.26 -15.72 -13.03
N GLN A 97 -9.50 -16.50 -12.28
CA GLN A 97 -8.69 -16.00 -11.17
C GLN A 97 -7.60 -15.05 -11.71
N GLY A 98 -7.65 -13.79 -11.26
CA GLY A 98 -6.70 -12.77 -11.67
C GLY A 98 -6.88 -12.27 -13.12
N ASN A 99 -7.91 -12.71 -13.83
CA ASN A 99 -8.13 -12.37 -15.24
C ASN A 99 -6.86 -12.66 -16.07
N LEU A 100 -6.47 -13.92 -16.14
CA LEU A 100 -5.23 -14.40 -16.78
C LEU A 100 -5.54 -15.33 -17.94
N GLN A 101 -4.54 -15.64 -18.75
CA GLN A 101 -4.52 -16.84 -19.56
C GLN A 101 -3.50 -17.84 -18.98
N ARG A 102 -3.94 -19.10 -18.95
CA ARG A 102 -3.12 -20.26 -18.59
C ARG A 102 -2.65 -20.95 -19.85
N VAL A 103 -1.34 -21.05 -20.00
CA VAL A 103 -0.70 -21.72 -21.14
C VAL A 103 -0.05 -23.01 -20.63
N THR A 104 -0.37 -24.14 -21.26
CA THR A 104 0.21 -25.46 -20.92
C THR A 104 0.95 -25.98 -22.15
N ALA A 105 2.27 -26.11 -22.01
CA ALA A 105 3.15 -26.68 -23.03
C ALA A 105 3.47 -28.14 -22.73
N THR A 106 3.41 -29.02 -23.72
CA THR A 106 3.81 -30.42 -23.61
C THR A 106 5.33 -30.51 -23.65
N LEU A 107 5.93 -31.21 -22.69
CA LEU A 107 7.37 -31.39 -22.63
C LEU A 107 7.81 -32.52 -23.57
N PRO A 108 8.88 -32.33 -24.37
CA PRO A 108 9.42 -33.39 -25.24
C PRO A 108 9.99 -34.55 -24.43
N THR A 109 10.47 -34.31 -23.23
CA THR A 109 10.96 -35.30 -22.27
C THR A 109 10.41 -34.99 -20.89
N SER A 110 9.94 -35.99 -20.19
CA SER A 110 9.43 -35.86 -18.83
C SER A 110 10.54 -35.48 -17.86
N VAL A 111 10.22 -34.64 -16.89
CA VAL A 111 11.15 -34.09 -15.89
C VAL A 111 10.80 -34.70 -14.52
N ALA A 112 11.72 -35.43 -13.92
CA ALA A 112 11.54 -36.01 -12.60
C ALA A 112 11.43 -34.94 -11.49
N SER A 113 11.00 -35.34 -10.30
CA SER A 113 11.08 -34.50 -9.10
C SER A 113 12.51 -34.01 -8.90
N ASN A 114 12.68 -32.73 -8.53
CA ASN A 114 13.95 -31.99 -8.44
C ASN A 114 14.70 -31.84 -9.77
N GLY A 115 14.13 -32.26 -10.88
CA GLY A 115 14.72 -32.05 -12.21
C GLY A 115 14.56 -30.60 -12.68
N ALA A 116 15.59 -30.10 -13.36
CA ALA A 116 15.60 -28.74 -13.90
C ALA A 116 15.03 -28.70 -15.34
N LEU A 117 14.47 -27.56 -15.69
CA LEU A 117 13.88 -27.27 -17.00
C LEU A 117 14.18 -25.83 -17.41
N ALA A 118 14.49 -25.62 -18.70
CA ALA A 118 14.55 -24.29 -19.31
C ALA A 118 13.48 -24.20 -20.41
N VAL A 119 12.64 -23.17 -20.31
CA VAL A 119 11.56 -22.89 -21.28
C VAL A 119 11.74 -21.51 -21.85
N ASN A 120 11.82 -21.42 -23.18
CA ASN A 120 11.87 -20.13 -23.88
C ASN A 120 10.49 -19.83 -24.49
N ILE A 121 9.97 -18.65 -24.22
CA ILE A 121 8.63 -18.21 -24.60
C ILE A 121 8.75 -16.88 -25.34
N SER A 122 8.28 -16.84 -26.60
CA SER A 122 8.21 -15.59 -27.38
C SER A 122 6.75 -15.17 -27.54
N TYR A 123 6.46 -13.90 -27.29
CA TYR A 123 5.11 -13.35 -27.36
C TYR A 123 5.10 -11.85 -27.62
N SER A 124 3.93 -11.32 -27.94
CA SER A 124 3.65 -9.88 -27.99
C SER A 124 2.51 -9.52 -27.05
N LEU A 125 2.62 -8.37 -26.38
CA LEU A 125 1.62 -7.85 -25.44
C LEU A 125 1.20 -6.44 -25.87
N PRO A 126 -0.01 -6.25 -26.46
CA PRO A 126 -0.53 -4.93 -26.77
C PRO A 126 -0.99 -4.21 -25.49
N VAL A 127 -0.72 -2.89 -25.43
CA VAL A 127 -1.13 -2.00 -24.34
C VAL A 127 -2.06 -0.93 -24.88
N GLU A 128 -3.34 -1.22 -24.96
CA GLU A 128 -4.35 -0.30 -25.50
C GLU A 128 -4.62 0.88 -24.57
N ILE A 129 -4.62 0.62 -23.25
CA ILE A 129 -4.92 1.61 -22.21
C ILE A 129 -3.75 1.64 -21.23
N ASN A 130 -3.24 2.83 -20.93
CA ASN A 130 -2.26 3.03 -19.89
C ASN A 130 -2.90 2.95 -18.51
N THR A 131 -2.27 2.20 -17.61
CA THR A 131 -2.74 1.97 -16.23
C THR A 131 -1.61 2.20 -15.23
N GLY A 132 -1.91 2.07 -13.94
CA GLY A 132 -0.89 2.03 -12.88
C GLY A 132 0.05 0.83 -12.96
N LEU A 133 -0.30 -0.22 -13.70
CA LEU A 133 0.48 -1.46 -13.78
C LEU A 133 1.22 -1.62 -15.11
N THR A 134 0.63 -1.15 -16.22
CA THR A 134 1.22 -1.18 -17.56
C THR A 134 0.97 0.11 -18.29
N ALA A 135 2.01 0.61 -18.95
CA ALA A 135 1.90 1.75 -19.84
C ALA A 135 2.97 1.69 -20.93
N ILE A 136 2.58 2.05 -22.15
CA ILE A 136 3.50 2.45 -23.22
C ILE A 136 3.11 3.87 -23.59
N SER A 137 3.97 4.84 -23.28
CA SER A 137 3.64 6.24 -23.40
C SER A 137 4.87 7.08 -23.70
N SER A 138 4.68 8.13 -24.49
CA SER A 138 5.73 9.13 -24.76
C SER A 138 6.17 9.92 -23.51
N VAL A 139 5.39 9.82 -22.42
CA VAL A 139 5.71 10.44 -21.11
C VAL A 139 6.20 9.44 -20.07
N GLY A 140 6.60 8.25 -20.50
CA GLY A 140 7.13 7.19 -19.67
C GLY A 140 6.35 5.89 -19.77
N SER A 141 7.09 4.78 -19.94
CA SER A 141 6.53 3.44 -20.03
C SER A 141 6.83 2.67 -18.74
N GLN A 142 5.95 1.74 -18.36
CA GLN A 142 6.20 0.89 -17.19
C GLN A 142 5.50 -0.46 -17.31
N PHE A 143 6.10 -1.46 -16.66
CA PHE A 143 5.56 -2.81 -16.56
C PHE A 143 5.84 -3.36 -15.17
N LEU A 144 4.79 -3.45 -14.35
CA LEU A 144 4.88 -3.97 -12.99
C LEU A 144 4.39 -5.43 -12.94
N PRO A 145 4.85 -6.25 -11.99
CA PRO A 145 4.56 -7.68 -11.93
C PRO A 145 3.07 -8.03 -11.92
N MET A 146 2.26 -7.26 -11.21
CA MET A 146 0.80 -7.49 -11.12
C MET A 146 0.04 -7.27 -12.44
N SER A 147 0.69 -6.77 -13.47
CA SER A 147 0.13 -6.76 -14.82
C SER A 147 0.30 -8.09 -15.55
N PHE A 148 1.05 -9.04 -14.95
CA PHE A 148 1.38 -10.34 -15.55
C PHE A 148 1.98 -10.21 -16.93
N TRP A 149 2.84 -9.20 -17.12
CA TRP A 149 3.47 -8.92 -18.41
C TRP A 149 4.50 -9.94 -18.83
N TYR A 150 5.00 -10.76 -17.90
CA TYR A 150 5.92 -11.88 -18.16
C TYR A 150 5.31 -13.20 -17.68
N PRO A 151 5.67 -14.35 -18.31
CA PRO A 151 5.13 -15.65 -17.95
C PRO A 151 5.68 -16.14 -16.61
N SER A 152 4.81 -16.76 -15.79
CA SER A 152 5.20 -17.39 -14.52
C SER A 152 4.29 -18.58 -14.21
N PRO A 153 4.82 -19.73 -13.75
CA PRO A 153 4.01 -20.84 -13.27
C PRO A 153 3.13 -20.47 -12.09
N ASN A 154 3.67 -19.69 -11.15
CA ASN A 154 2.95 -19.29 -9.95
C ASN A 154 2.76 -17.77 -9.94
N THR A 155 1.57 -17.35 -9.57
CA THR A 155 1.19 -15.95 -9.38
C THR A 155 0.75 -15.74 -7.94
N LEU A 156 0.50 -14.50 -7.54
CA LEU A 156 -0.04 -14.21 -6.22
C LEU A 156 -1.38 -14.92 -5.94
N PHE A 157 -2.09 -15.36 -6.98
CA PHE A 157 -3.36 -16.10 -6.89
C PHE A 157 -3.20 -17.62 -6.83
N THR A 158 -1.99 -18.14 -6.81
CA THR A 158 -1.73 -19.58 -6.65
C THR A 158 -1.33 -19.92 -5.22
N LEU A 159 -1.59 -21.14 -4.78
CA LEU A 159 -1.27 -21.62 -3.43
C LEU A 159 0.20 -21.42 -3.04
N ARG A 160 1.10 -21.50 -4.03
CA ARG A 160 2.55 -21.32 -3.79
C ARG A 160 2.97 -19.84 -3.71
N GLY A 161 2.05 -18.92 -3.98
CA GLY A 161 2.35 -17.49 -4.11
C GLY A 161 3.14 -17.17 -5.37
N ALA A 162 3.38 -15.90 -5.64
CA ALA A 162 4.10 -15.45 -6.82
C ALA A 162 5.53 -15.97 -6.86
N ASP A 163 5.98 -16.41 -8.05
CA ASP A 163 7.38 -16.74 -8.26
C ASP A 163 8.25 -15.49 -8.09
N THR A 164 9.30 -15.64 -7.32
CA THR A 164 10.39 -14.66 -7.17
C THR A 164 11.71 -15.40 -7.37
N ALA A 165 12.62 -14.81 -8.13
CA ALA A 165 13.93 -15.40 -8.41
C ALA A 165 14.92 -14.29 -8.80
N PRO A 166 16.23 -14.56 -8.81
CA PRO A 166 17.19 -13.74 -9.53
C PRO A 166 16.78 -13.59 -10.99
N PHE A 167 17.11 -12.42 -11.58
CA PHE A 167 16.78 -12.22 -12.99
C PHE A 167 17.77 -11.32 -13.74
N ARG A 168 17.80 -11.51 -15.04
CA ARG A 168 18.38 -10.61 -16.02
C ARG A 168 17.27 -10.08 -16.90
N LEU A 169 17.15 -8.77 -17.02
CA LEU A 169 16.16 -8.10 -17.86
C LEU A 169 16.85 -7.14 -18.82
N VAL A 170 16.69 -7.36 -20.10
CA VAL A 170 17.14 -6.46 -21.16
C VAL A 170 15.94 -5.71 -21.70
N VAL A 171 15.97 -4.39 -21.65
CA VAL A 171 14.94 -3.54 -22.23
C VAL A 171 15.56 -2.69 -23.33
N ASN A 172 15.07 -2.82 -24.55
CA ASN A 172 15.52 -2.05 -25.71
C ASN A 172 14.88 -0.65 -25.70
N ALA A 173 15.21 0.11 -24.66
CA ALA A 173 14.81 1.50 -24.49
C ALA A 173 15.83 2.23 -23.58
N PRO A 174 16.04 3.54 -23.80
CA PRO A 174 16.89 4.35 -22.92
C PRO A 174 16.17 4.70 -21.61
N ASN A 175 16.95 5.10 -20.62
CA ASN A 175 16.44 5.61 -19.33
C ASN A 175 15.47 4.64 -18.63
N VAL A 176 15.82 3.37 -18.63
CA VAL A 176 15.06 2.32 -17.95
C VAL A 176 15.66 2.03 -16.58
N VAL A 177 14.82 1.91 -15.58
CA VAL A 177 15.18 1.59 -14.19
C VAL A 177 14.30 0.45 -13.68
N GLY A 178 14.88 -0.43 -12.88
CA GLY A 178 14.18 -1.52 -12.19
C GLY A 178 14.86 -1.85 -10.88
N SER A 179 14.53 -2.98 -10.29
CA SER A 179 15.26 -3.54 -9.15
C SER A 179 16.57 -4.19 -9.64
N GLY A 180 17.63 -4.11 -8.84
CA GLY A 180 18.94 -4.67 -9.20
C GLY A 180 19.90 -3.64 -9.85
N VAL A 181 21.00 -4.12 -10.42
CA VAL A 181 22.06 -3.26 -11.00
C VAL A 181 21.76 -3.01 -12.48
N GLY A 182 21.55 -1.74 -12.83
CA GLY A 182 21.34 -1.31 -14.22
C GLY A 182 22.64 -0.97 -14.92
N LYS A 183 22.82 -1.40 -16.16
CA LYS A 183 23.94 -1.09 -17.05
C LYS A 183 23.42 -0.69 -18.43
N SER A 184 24.03 0.33 -19.04
CA SER A 184 23.76 0.62 -20.46
C SER A 184 24.40 -0.47 -21.33
N ALA A 185 23.64 -0.99 -22.28
CA ALA A 185 24.11 -2.01 -23.24
C ALA A 185 24.45 -1.44 -24.61
N GLY A 186 24.57 -0.10 -24.75
CA GLY A 186 24.72 0.58 -26.04
C GLY A 186 23.40 0.64 -26.84
N ALA A 187 23.40 1.35 -27.95
CA ALA A 187 22.25 1.47 -28.88
C ALA A 187 20.89 1.76 -28.20
N GLY A 188 20.87 2.43 -27.05
CA GLY A 188 19.64 2.78 -26.35
C GLY A 188 19.01 1.63 -25.55
N SER A 189 19.77 0.54 -25.27
CA SER A 189 19.28 -0.58 -24.46
C SER A 189 19.81 -0.50 -23.02
N THR A 190 19.02 -1.02 -22.07
CA THR A 190 19.38 -1.14 -20.65
C THR A 190 19.31 -2.60 -20.22
N ILE A 191 20.35 -3.08 -19.54
CA ILE A 191 20.38 -4.39 -18.87
C ILE A 191 20.20 -4.15 -17.38
N ILE A 192 19.30 -4.88 -16.74
CA ILE A 192 19.08 -4.89 -15.30
C ILE A 192 19.39 -6.29 -14.79
N GLU A 193 20.32 -6.42 -13.86
CA GLU A 193 20.70 -7.68 -13.21
C GLU A 193 20.28 -7.63 -11.73
N GLN A 194 19.45 -8.57 -11.31
CA GLN A 194 18.99 -8.73 -9.93
C GLN A 194 19.47 -10.05 -9.36
N ALA A 195 20.31 -9.98 -8.33
CA ALA A 195 20.84 -11.16 -7.65
C ALA A 195 19.93 -11.67 -6.52
N LEU A 196 19.05 -10.83 -5.99
CA LEU A 196 18.06 -11.21 -4.99
C LEU A 196 16.86 -11.88 -5.63
N SER A 197 16.11 -12.63 -4.84
CA SER A 197 14.79 -13.11 -5.24
C SER A 197 13.85 -11.93 -5.42
N GLY A 198 13.51 -11.61 -6.66
CA GLY A 198 12.65 -10.50 -7.05
C GLY A 198 11.72 -10.86 -8.18
N GLN A 199 10.83 -9.93 -8.51
CA GLN A 199 9.92 -10.01 -9.65
C GLN A 199 10.37 -9.04 -10.74
N PRO A 200 10.52 -9.47 -12.01
CA PRO A 200 10.91 -8.60 -13.10
C PRO A 200 9.97 -7.40 -13.24
N LEU A 201 10.53 -6.19 -13.17
CA LEU A 201 9.83 -4.93 -13.39
C LEU A 201 10.74 -3.91 -14.06
N PHE A 202 10.14 -2.98 -14.76
CA PHE A 202 10.86 -1.80 -15.23
C PHE A 202 9.96 -0.58 -15.37
N VAL A 203 10.59 0.58 -15.21
CA VAL A 203 10.00 1.89 -15.45
C VAL A 203 10.96 2.66 -16.36
N GLN A 204 10.42 3.30 -17.38
CA GLN A 204 11.13 4.20 -18.28
C GLN A 204 10.67 5.63 -18.03
N GLY A 205 11.61 6.56 -17.89
CA GLY A 205 11.31 7.96 -17.65
C GLY A 205 12.56 8.83 -17.72
N GLU A 206 12.40 10.11 -17.44
CA GLU A 206 13.50 11.05 -17.30
C GLU A 206 13.55 11.58 -15.89
N TRP A 207 14.70 11.49 -15.26
CA TRP A 207 14.90 11.87 -13.85
C TRP A 207 16.16 12.70 -13.64
N ASP A 208 16.10 13.59 -12.66
CA ASP A 208 17.26 14.08 -11.97
C ASP A 208 17.70 13.06 -10.92
N LYS A 209 18.98 12.71 -10.91
CA LYS A 209 19.53 11.69 -10.02
C LYS A 209 20.23 12.33 -8.84
N LEU A 210 19.91 11.84 -7.62
CA LEU A 210 20.62 12.17 -6.40
C LEU A 210 21.13 10.89 -5.74
N GLU A 211 22.38 10.89 -5.29
CA GLU A 211 23.04 9.72 -4.73
C GLU A 211 23.38 9.91 -3.25
N GLY A 212 23.26 8.83 -2.50
CA GLY A 212 23.73 8.67 -1.14
C GLY A 212 24.17 7.23 -0.92
N SER A 213 24.57 6.90 0.29
CA SER A 213 25.03 5.55 0.63
C SER A 213 24.72 5.17 2.07
N ALA A 214 24.59 3.86 2.31
CA ALA A 214 24.58 3.25 3.65
C ALA A 214 25.34 1.93 3.60
N ASP A 215 26.20 1.68 4.58
CA ASP A 215 27.04 0.47 4.67
C ASP A 215 27.80 0.17 3.38
N GLY A 216 28.30 1.21 2.69
CA GLY A 216 28.99 1.11 1.41
C GLY A 216 28.10 0.76 0.21
N ARG A 217 26.77 0.82 0.35
CA ARG A 217 25.79 0.52 -0.71
C ARG A 217 25.12 1.79 -1.19
N ASN A 218 24.89 1.87 -2.50
CA ASN A 218 24.29 3.04 -3.12
C ASN A 218 22.78 3.10 -2.82
N ILE A 219 22.35 4.29 -2.39
CA ILE A 219 20.94 4.68 -2.30
C ILE A 219 20.74 5.83 -3.28
N THR A 220 19.83 5.67 -4.22
CA THR A 220 19.59 6.67 -5.27
C THR A 220 18.16 7.15 -5.20
N ALA A 221 17.93 8.45 -5.21
CA ALA A 221 16.65 9.07 -5.50
C ALA A 221 16.60 9.52 -6.97
N LEU A 222 15.53 9.17 -7.65
CA LEU A 222 15.22 9.54 -9.03
C LEU A 222 14.01 10.47 -8.99
N LEU A 223 14.27 11.77 -9.05
CA LEU A 223 13.24 12.82 -9.01
C LEU A 223 12.74 13.12 -10.43
N PRO A 224 11.52 13.60 -10.63
CA PRO A 224 11.11 14.17 -11.90
C PRO A 224 12.14 15.18 -12.42
N ARG A 225 12.41 15.18 -13.72
CA ARG A 225 13.43 16.03 -14.32
C ARG A 225 13.10 17.51 -14.15
N GLY A 226 14.09 18.29 -13.77
CA GLY A 226 13.93 19.71 -13.46
C GLY A 226 13.56 19.96 -12.00
N ALA A 227 13.88 19.02 -11.10
CA ALA A 227 13.63 19.15 -9.68
C ALA A 227 14.29 20.38 -9.06
N THR A 228 13.54 21.09 -8.23
CA THR A 228 13.98 22.29 -7.51
C THR A 228 15.00 21.96 -6.42
N ALA A 229 15.66 22.98 -5.86
CA ALA A 229 16.57 22.82 -4.74
C ALA A 229 15.88 22.24 -3.49
N GLU A 230 14.63 22.67 -3.23
CA GLU A 230 13.81 22.15 -2.13
C GLU A 230 13.46 20.68 -2.32
N GLU A 231 13.10 20.27 -3.54
CA GLU A 231 12.81 18.87 -3.87
C GLU A 231 14.05 18.00 -3.71
N LYS A 232 15.22 18.48 -4.12
CA LYS A 232 16.50 17.79 -3.92
C LYS A 232 16.83 17.66 -2.43
N LYS A 233 16.64 18.72 -1.64
CA LYS A 233 16.81 18.68 -0.19
C LYS A 233 15.89 17.67 0.49
N GLN A 234 14.62 17.60 0.07
CA GLN A 234 13.70 16.59 0.57
C GLN A 234 14.13 15.17 0.17
N ALA A 235 14.63 14.98 -1.05
CA ALA A 235 15.17 13.71 -1.49
C ALA A 235 16.38 13.26 -0.67
N GLU A 236 17.27 14.18 -0.25
CA GLU A 236 18.35 13.90 0.71
C GLU A 236 17.80 13.36 2.03
N GLY A 237 16.72 13.95 2.52
CA GLY A 237 16.01 13.47 3.72
C GLY A 237 15.46 12.05 3.57
N LEU A 238 14.88 11.73 2.41
CA LEU A 238 14.37 10.38 2.13
C LEU A 238 15.50 9.36 1.92
N ILE A 239 16.62 9.75 1.32
CA ILE A 239 17.85 8.93 1.23
C ILE A 239 18.38 8.64 2.63
N ALA A 240 18.47 9.64 3.49
CA ALA A 240 18.92 9.47 4.87
C ALA A 240 17.98 8.54 5.67
N LEU A 241 16.67 8.67 5.47
CA LEU A 241 15.68 7.77 6.06
C LEU A 241 15.88 6.32 5.62
N ALA A 242 16.10 6.10 4.32
CA ALA A 242 16.39 4.77 3.77
C ALA A 242 17.72 4.21 4.33
N ALA A 243 18.75 5.04 4.47
CA ALA A 243 20.03 4.67 5.05
C ALA A 243 19.87 4.25 6.52
N ASN A 244 19.14 5.04 7.31
CA ASN A 244 18.88 4.74 8.72
C ASN A 244 18.07 3.43 8.88
N ALA A 245 17.07 3.19 8.03
CA ALA A 245 16.31 1.94 8.03
C ALA A 245 17.20 0.74 7.70
N ARG A 246 18.07 0.86 6.70
CA ARG A 246 19.02 -0.20 6.34
C ARG A 246 19.97 -0.53 7.49
N THR A 247 20.54 0.48 8.13
CA THR A 247 21.43 0.30 9.30
C THR A 247 20.69 -0.33 10.47
N PHE A 248 19.46 0.12 10.74
CA PHE A 248 18.62 -0.44 11.80
C PHE A 248 18.36 -1.94 11.58
N TYR A 249 17.94 -2.33 10.39
CA TYR A 249 17.68 -3.75 10.09
C TYR A 249 18.97 -4.57 10.02
N GLY A 250 20.08 -4.00 9.60
CA GLY A 250 21.39 -4.62 9.70
C GLY A 250 21.76 -5.02 11.12
N GLY A 251 21.43 -4.17 12.10
CA GLY A 251 21.58 -4.47 13.52
C GLY A 251 20.66 -5.57 14.04
N LEU A 252 19.42 -5.61 13.55
CA LEU A 252 18.41 -6.59 14.00
C LEU A 252 18.55 -7.95 13.28
N LEU A 253 18.68 -7.97 11.96
CA LEU A 253 18.58 -9.16 11.11
C LEU A 253 19.94 -9.69 10.63
N GLY A 254 21.03 -8.99 10.98
CA GLY A 254 22.37 -9.29 10.51
C GLY A 254 22.73 -8.57 9.20
N PRO A 255 23.93 -8.85 8.62
CA PRO A 255 24.43 -8.13 7.46
C PRO A 255 23.43 -8.07 6.31
N GLY A 256 23.20 -6.87 5.81
CA GLY A 256 22.28 -6.64 4.71
C GLY A 256 22.74 -7.20 3.37
N PRO A 257 21.81 -7.53 2.48
CA PRO A 257 22.16 -8.00 1.14
C PRO A 257 22.86 -6.91 0.32
N ASP A 258 23.67 -7.36 -0.63
CA ASP A 258 24.35 -6.46 -1.58
C ASP A 258 23.37 -6.09 -2.71
N ALA A 259 22.51 -5.11 -2.44
CA ALA A 259 21.56 -4.61 -3.39
C ALA A 259 21.46 -3.08 -3.31
N PRO A 260 21.38 -2.40 -4.47
CA PRO A 260 21.14 -0.96 -4.50
C PRO A 260 19.69 -0.66 -4.08
N ILE A 261 19.48 0.48 -3.45
CA ILE A 261 18.14 1.00 -3.12
C ILE A 261 17.86 2.18 -4.04
N ARG A 262 16.66 2.20 -4.64
CA ARG A 262 16.22 3.28 -5.51
C ARG A 262 14.84 3.78 -5.09
N LEU A 263 14.77 5.06 -4.76
CA LEU A 263 13.53 5.80 -4.56
C LEU A 263 13.15 6.41 -5.90
N ILE A 264 12.18 5.84 -6.59
CA ILE A 264 11.85 6.21 -7.98
C ILE A 264 10.55 7.01 -7.98
N GLY A 265 10.64 8.30 -8.32
CA GLY A 265 9.47 9.16 -8.53
C GLY A 265 8.70 8.74 -9.78
N VAL A 266 7.47 8.23 -9.59
CA VAL A 266 6.62 7.75 -10.68
C VAL A 266 5.23 8.34 -10.58
N ARG A 267 4.64 8.69 -11.71
CA ARG A 267 3.26 9.19 -11.78
C ARG A 267 2.20 8.09 -11.69
N ARG A 268 2.59 6.85 -11.93
CA ARG A 268 1.72 5.68 -11.94
C ARG A 268 2.35 4.57 -11.13
N GLY A 269 1.53 3.80 -10.42
CA GLY A 269 2.00 2.64 -9.68
C GLY A 269 2.89 2.96 -8.48
N SER A 270 2.83 4.18 -7.94
CA SER A 270 3.45 4.52 -6.66
C SER A 270 2.92 3.62 -5.54
N GLY A 271 3.73 3.38 -4.51
CA GLY A 271 3.41 2.44 -3.43
C GLY A 271 3.88 1.02 -3.70
N PHE A 272 4.31 0.68 -4.91
CA PHE A 272 4.90 -0.63 -5.21
C PHE A 272 6.40 -0.65 -4.88
N SER A 273 6.87 -1.79 -4.36
CA SER A 273 8.30 -2.02 -4.16
C SER A 273 8.68 -3.49 -4.36
N ASP A 274 9.85 -3.72 -4.93
CA ASP A 274 10.45 -5.05 -4.99
C ASP A 274 11.99 -4.95 -5.02
N SER A 275 12.63 -5.76 -4.18
CA SER A 275 14.09 -6.01 -4.19
C SER A 275 14.97 -4.76 -4.40
N GLY A 276 14.64 -3.68 -3.68
CA GLY A 276 15.39 -2.42 -3.68
C GLY A 276 14.87 -1.33 -4.63
N ALA A 277 13.94 -1.62 -5.54
CA ALA A 277 13.18 -0.59 -6.24
C ALA A 277 11.95 -0.20 -5.42
N ILE A 278 11.78 1.09 -5.13
CA ILE A 278 10.68 1.65 -4.35
C ILE A 278 10.05 2.76 -5.19
N LEU A 279 8.85 2.52 -5.69
CA LEU A 279 8.11 3.48 -6.50
C LEU A 279 7.34 4.42 -5.58
N ILE A 280 7.72 5.68 -5.58
CA ILE A 280 7.09 6.71 -4.73
C ILE A 280 6.41 7.78 -5.59
N GLU A 281 5.41 8.42 -5.04
CA GLU A 281 4.74 9.53 -5.72
C GLU A 281 5.65 10.76 -5.79
N PRO A 282 5.63 11.55 -6.86
CA PRO A 282 6.42 12.76 -6.99
C PRO A 282 6.19 13.76 -5.86
N ALA A 283 4.99 13.78 -5.29
CA ALA A 283 4.63 14.64 -4.17
C ALA A 283 5.49 14.37 -2.92
N ALA A 284 5.97 13.14 -2.70
CA ALA A 284 6.84 12.82 -1.57
C ALA A 284 8.14 13.65 -1.57
N PHE A 285 8.66 14.03 -2.75
CA PHE A 285 9.81 14.92 -2.88
C PHE A 285 9.46 16.41 -2.73
N ARG A 286 8.18 16.75 -2.76
CA ARG A 286 7.69 18.13 -2.67
C ARG A 286 7.23 18.52 -1.27
N ARG A 287 6.92 17.57 -0.41
CA ARG A 287 6.51 17.78 0.98
C ARG A 287 7.63 18.44 1.78
N THR A 288 7.27 19.22 2.77
CA THR A 288 8.25 19.97 3.58
C THR A 288 9.06 19.09 4.53
N LYS A 289 8.59 17.86 4.78
CA LYS A 289 9.25 16.84 5.59
C LYS A 289 8.76 15.43 5.18
N PRO A 290 9.46 14.35 5.57
CA PRO A 290 8.95 12.99 5.41
C PRO A 290 7.60 12.83 6.08
N ASP A 291 6.69 12.15 5.41
CA ASP A 291 5.36 11.82 5.93
C ASP A 291 5.25 10.34 6.29
N SER A 292 4.22 9.98 7.06
CA SER A 292 4.06 8.63 7.60
C SER A 292 3.88 7.57 6.51
N THR A 293 3.18 7.88 5.42
CA THR A 293 2.94 6.93 4.31
C THR A 293 4.24 6.61 3.58
N THR A 294 5.01 7.64 3.25
CA THR A 294 6.32 7.49 2.56
C THR A 294 7.34 6.81 3.47
N ALA A 295 7.39 7.19 4.76
CA ALA A 295 8.32 6.59 5.72
C ALA A 295 8.03 5.10 5.95
N LEU A 296 6.76 4.73 6.07
CA LEU A 296 6.34 3.33 6.22
C LEU A 296 6.69 2.51 4.98
N LEU A 297 6.36 3.02 3.77
CA LEU A 297 6.69 2.36 2.51
C LEU A 297 8.21 2.11 2.37
N ILE A 298 9.03 3.11 2.63
CA ILE A 298 10.50 2.98 2.58
C ILE A 298 10.96 1.94 3.58
N SER A 299 10.48 2.02 4.81
CA SER A 299 10.87 1.15 5.91
C SER A 299 10.53 -0.33 5.62
N GLU A 300 9.29 -0.63 5.24
CA GLU A 300 8.88 -1.98 4.83
C GLU A 300 9.68 -2.51 3.64
N SER A 301 9.88 -1.66 2.63
CA SER A 301 10.60 -2.05 1.42
C SER A 301 12.04 -2.43 1.71
N ILE A 302 12.67 -1.75 2.65
CA ILE A 302 14.05 -2.07 3.07
C ILE A 302 14.09 -3.34 3.91
N ALA A 303 13.13 -3.57 4.82
CA ALA A 303 13.02 -4.83 5.55
C ALA A 303 12.84 -6.03 4.61
N ARG A 304 12.11 -5.85 3.50
CA ARG A 304 11.93 -6.87 2.46
C ARG A 304 13.22 -7.26 1.71
N LEU A 305 14.29 -6.50 1.82
CA LEU A 305 15.59 -6.92 1.28
C LEU A 305 16.11 -8.18 1.98
N TRP A 306 15.87 -8.32 3.30
CA TRP A 306 16.17 -9.54 4.06
C TRP A 306 15.07 -10.58 3.90
N ILE A 307 13.81 -10.16 4.07
CA ILE A 307 12.62 -11.03 4.10
C ILE A 307 11.95 -11.04 2.72
N GLY A 308 12.19 -12.07 1.96
CA GLY A 308 11.70 -12.20 0.57
C GLY A 308 12.77 -11.97 -0.48
N GLY A 309 13.68 -11.00 -0.29
CA GLY A 309 14.77 -10.70 -1.22
C GLY A 309 15.97 -11.64 -1.04
N GLN A 310 16.72 -11.49 0.06
CA GLN A 310 17.87 -12.34 0.37
C GLN A 310 17.43 -13.76 0.75
N THR A 311 16.36 -13.88 1.52
CA THR A 311 15.80 -15.14 1.97
C THR A 311 14.37 -15.24 1.44
N PRO A 312 14.13 -16.03 0.38
CA PRO A 312 12.80 -16.20 -0.20
C PRO A 312 11.79 -16.72 0.83
N VAL A 313 10.56 -16.22 0.77
CA VAL A 313 9.43 -16.71 1.59
C VAL A 313 8.54 -17.57 0.70
N ARG A 314 8.27 -18.79 1.11
CA ARG A 314 7.55 -19.79 0.32
C ARG A 314 6.43 -20.46 1.11
N GLY A 315 5.45 -20.98 0.40
CA GLY A 315 4.38 -21.82 0.96
C GLY A 315 3.21 -21.02 1.53
N GLU A 316 2.27 -21.77 2.10
CA GLU A 316 1.02 -21.23 2.66
C GLU A 316 1.30 -20.24 3.80
N GLY A 317 0.53 -19.19 3.88
CA GLY A 317 0.71 -18.13 4.88
C GLY A 317 1.96 -17.26 4.68
N GLY A 318 2.68 -17.38 3.56
CA GLY A 318 3.89 -16.61 3.29
C GLY A 318 3.69 -15.10 3.39
N GLY A 319 2.49 -14.59 3.13
CA GLY A 319 2.13 -13.17 3.31
C GLY A 319 2.28 -12.70 4.76
N VAL A 320 1.98 -13.54 5.74
CA VAL A 320 2.13 -13.20 7.17
C VAL A 320 3.60 -12.91 7.53
N VAL A 321 4.54 -13.64 6.89
CA VAL A 321 5.97 -13.39 7.05
C VAL A 321 6.42 -12.21 6.19
N ARG A 322 6.07 -12.20 4.90
CA ARG A 322 6.56 -11.18 3.96
C ARG A 322 5.99 -9.80 4.23
N GLU A 323 4.71 -9.70 4.61
CA GLU A 323 4.01 -8.42 4.81
C GLU A 323 3.78 -8.11 6.29
N GLY A 324 3.25 -9.06 7.07
CA GLY A 324 2.99 -8.85 8.49
C GLY A 324 4.25 -8.63 9.31
N LEU A 325 5.30 -9.46 9.13
CA LEU A 325 6.55 -9.30 9.87
C LEU A 325 7.31 -8.04 9.42
N THR A 326 7.31 -7.70 8.13
CA THR A 326 7.96 -6.46 7.66
C THR A 326 7.24 -5.22 8.16
N ARG A 327 5.90 -5.24 8.26
CA ARG A 327 5.10 -4.16 8.86
C ARG A 327 5.44 -4.00 10.34
N PHE A 328 5.49 -5.08 11.09
CA PHE A 328 5.91 -5.04 12.50
C PHE A 328 7.32 -4.44 12.65
N LEU A 329 8.29 -4.88 11.85
CA LEU A 329 9.66 -4.34 11.87
C LEU A 329 9.70 -2.85 11.47
N ALA A 330 8.85 -2.45 10.52
CA ALA A 330 8.73 -1.05 10.13
C ALA A 330 8.23 -0.18 11.27
N THR A 331 7.24 -0.63 12.05
CA THR A 331 6.78 0.14 13.22
C THR A 331 7.86 0.27 14.30
N LEU A 332 8.71 -0.74 14.49
CA LEU A 332 9.87 -0.63 15.37
C LEU A 332 10.89 0.41 14.88
N PHE A 333 11.14 0.45 13.59
CA PHE A 333 12.00 1.48 13.02
C PHE A 333 11.40 2.88 13.14
N LEU A 334 10.11 3.05 12.88
CA LEU A 334 9.42 4.34 13.05
C LEU A 334 9.49 4.83 14.51
N GLU A 335 9.33 3.94 15.49
CA GLU A 335 9.52 4.26 16.91
C GLU A 335 10.95 4.76 17.20
N LYS A 336 11.95 4.07 16.67
CA LYS A 336 13.35 4.44 16.84
C LYS A 336 13.70 5.77 16.17
N GLN A 337 13.14 6.02 14.99
CA GLN A 337 13.49 7.17 14.16
C GLN A 337 12.71 8.44 14.53
N PHE A 338 11.42 8.31 14.85
CA PHE A 338 10.48 9.42 15.03
C PHE A 338 9.86 9.50 16.43
N GLY A 339 10.16 8.52 17.28
CA GLY A 339 9.65 8.47 18.65
C GLY A 339 8.38 7.65 18.80
N ARG A 340 8.05 7.39 20.08
CA ARG A 340 6.95 6.51 20.49
C ARG A 340 5.58 6.97 19.99
N ASP A 341 5.34 8.28 19.95
CA ASP A 341 4.03 8.81 19.54
C ASP A 341 3.76 8.57 18.05
N ALA A 342 4.76 8.75 17.18
CA ALA A 342 4.64 8.44 15.77
C ALA A 342 4.36 6.93 15.52
N ALA A 343 4.99 6.04 16.30
CA ALA A 343 4.70 4.61 16.24
C ALA A 343 3.27 4.31 16.71
N ARG A 344 2.81 4.92 17.81
CA ARG A 344 1.44 4.74 18.32
C ARG A 344 0.37 5.14 17.31
N GLU A 345 0.60 6.22 16.55
CA GLU A 345 -0.30 6.61 15.46
C GLU A 345 -0.37 5.53 14.37
N GLU A 346 0.77 4.91 14.01
CA GLU A 346 0.78 3.82 13.04
C GLU A 346 0.08 2.57 13.58
N LEU A 347 0.34 2.19 14.82
CA LEU A 347 -0.36 1.08 15.47
C LEU A 347 -1.89 1.28 15.52
N LEU A 348 -2.32 2.50 15.72
CA LEU A 348 -3.75 2.84 15.65
C LEU A 348 -4.30 2.66 14.22
N ARG A 349 -3.57 3.10 13.20
CA ARG A 349 -3.96 2.89 11.79
C ARG A 349 -4.05 1.41 11.41
N GLU A 350 -3.07 0.59 11.84
CA GLU A 350 -3.10 -0.87 11.65
C GLU A 350 -4.38 -1.47 12.23
N ARG A 351 -4.70 -1.11 13.49
CA ARG A 351 -5.89 -1.60 14.18
C ARG A 351 -7.18 -1.15 13.50
N LEU A 352 -7.29 0.12 13.13
CA LEU A 352 -8.45 0.65 12.43
C LEU A 352 -8.64 -0.01 11.06
N ALA A 353 -7.57 -0.23 10.30
CA ALA A 353 -7.62 -0.92 9.02
C ALA A 353 -8.09 -2.37 9.18
N TYR A 354 -7.60 -3.09 10.20
CA TYR A 354 -8.04 -4.46 10.49
C TYR A 354 -9.49 -4.50 10.98
N SER A 355 -9.93 -3.60 11.85
CA SER A 355 -11.29 -3.62 12.42
C SER A 355 -12.39 -3.56 11.35
N THR A 356 -12.11 -2.98 10.17
CA THR A 356 -13.06 -2.94 9.05
C THR A 356 -13.41 -4.32 8.49
N VAL A 357 -12.54 -5.31 8.70
CA VAL A 357 -12.67 -6.67 8.15
C VAL A 357 -12.73 -7.76 9.22
N ALA A 358 -12.49 -7.45 10.50
CA ALA A 358 -12.36 -8.42 11.59
C ALA A 358 -13.52 -9.42 11.68
N LYS A 359 -14.77 -8.97 11.48
CA LYS A 359 -15.98 -9.82 11.53
C LYS A 359 -16.16 -10.76 10.33
N ARG A 360 -15.35 -10.62 9.28
CA ARG A 360 -15.42 -11.42 8.03
C ARG A 360 -14.05 -11.93 7.59
N ASP A 361 -13.07 -11.85 8.50
CA ASP A 361 -11.72 -12.34 8.28
C ASP A 361 -11.68 -13.87 8.32
N GLY A 362 -10.65 -14.46 7.71
CA GLY A 362 -10.35 -15.90 7.76
C GLY A 362 -9.13 -16.19 8.64
N PRO A 363 -8.80 -17.49 8.84
CA PRO A 363 -7.55 -17.88 9.46
C PRO A 363 -6.36 -17.24 8.76
N LEU A 364 -5.57 -16.45 9.46
CA LEU A 364 -4.53 -15.60 8.87
C LEU A 364 -3.51 -16.39 8.04
N ALA A 365 -3.19 -17.62 8.45
CA ALA A 365 -2.29 -18.50 7.72
C ALA A 365 -2.85 -18.97 6.36
N ARG A 366 -4.16 -18.83 6.12
CA ARG A 366 -4.83 -19.31 4.90
C ARG A 366 -5.39 -18.20 4.03
N VAL A 367 -5.41 -16.95 4.52
CA VAL A 367 -5.90 -15.80 3.75
C VAL A 367 -4.96 -15.55 2.57
N THR A 368 -5.52 -15.45 1.38
CA THR A 368 -4.82 -15.27 0.12
C THR A 368 -5.20 -13.94 -0.55
N PRO A 369 -4.44 -13.43 -1.50
CA PRO A 369 -4.79 -12.21 -2.23
C PRO A 369 -6.11 -12.26 -3.01
N LEU A 370 -6.76 -13.42 -3.10
CA LEU A 370 -8.12 -13.58 -3.63
C LEU A 370 -9.20 -13.15 -2.63
N ASP A 371 -8.87 -13.15 -1.34
CA ASP A 371 -9.78 -12.78 -0.28
C ASP A 371 -9.87 -11.25 -0.20
N ALA A 372 -11.07 -10.70 -0.19
CA ALA A 372 -11.31 -9.26 -0.13
C ALA A 372 -10.69 -8.59 1.12
N ALA A 373 -10.51 -9.38 2.19
CA ALA A 373 -9.92 -8.92 3.44
C ALA A 373 -8.38 -8.93 3.44
N TYR A 374 -7.71 -9.53 2.45
CA TYR A 374 -6.27 -9.78 2.47
C TYR A 374 -5.44 -8.54 2.82
N PHE A 375 -5.60 -7.46 2.09
CA PHE A 375 -4.79 -6.24 2.25
C PHE A 375 -5.07 -5.48 3.56
N SER A 376 -6.22 -5.74 4.18
CA SER A 376 -6.55 -5.17 5.50
C SER A 376 -6.17 -6.11 6.65
N SER A 377 -6.16 -7.43 6.45
CA SER A 377 -5.85 -8.40 7.50
C SER A 377 -4.38 -8.80 7.52
N VAL A 378 -3.79 -9.28 6.41
CA VAL A 378 -2.46 -9.89 6.42
C VAL A 378 -1.35 -8.92 6.88
N PRO A 379 -1.20 -7.71 6.35
CA PRO A 379 -0.19 -6.79 6.86
C PRO A 379 -0.52 -6.28 8.28
N ASN A 380 -1.78 -5.92 8.55
CA ASN A 380 -2.15 -5.24 9.79
C ASN A 380 -2.33 -6.22 10.97
N LYS A 381 -3.22 -7.21 10.87
CA LYS A 381 -3.35 -8.26 11.89
C LYS A 381 -2.06 -9.05 12.02
N GLY A 382 -1.35 -9.32 10.90
CA GLY A 382 -0.05 -9.97 10.92
C GLY A 382 0.97 -9.22 11.78
N ALA A 383 1.07 -7.89 11.65
CA ALA A 383 1.94 -7.08 12.50
C ALA A 383 1.53 -7.12 13.98
N MET A 384 0.21 -7.09 14.27
CA MET A 384 -0.30 -7.23 15.64
C MET A 384 0.07 -8.59 16.23
N VAL A 385 -0.07 -9.68 15.50
CA VAL A 385 0.30 -11.03 15.94
C VAL A 385 1.80 -11.11 16.23
N TRP A 386 2.66 -10.60 15.36
CA TRP A 386 4.11 -10.60 15.61
C TRP A 386 4.48 -9.74 16.83
N ARG A 387 3.81 -8.63 17.06
CA ARG A 387 3.98 -7.81 18.26
C ARG A 387 3.57 -8.54 19.53
N LEU A 388 2.46 -9.28 19.48
CA LEU A 388 2.00 -10.10 20.60
C LEU A 388 3.02 -11.21 20.94
N VAL A 389 3.57 -11.89 19.92
CA VAL A 389 4.62 -12.92 20.08
C VAL A 389 5.92 -12.30 20.62
N ASP A 390 6.34 -11.14 20.10
CA ASP A 390 7.48 -10.38 20.60
C ASP A 390 7.34 -10.01 22.08
N LYS A 391 6.15 -9.55 22.48
CA LYS A 391 5.85 -9.25 23.90
C LYS A 391 5.90 -10.52 24.77
N ALA A 392 5.39 -11.64 24.26
CA ALA A 392 5.32 -12.90 24.98
C ALA A 392 6.69 -13.59 25.15
N LEU A 393 7.57 -13.49 24.14
CA LEU A 393 8.93 -14.07 24.19
C LEU A 393 9.97 -13.12 24.80
N GLY A 394 9.73 -11.82 24.70
CA GLY A 394 10.73 -10.78 24.89
C GLY A 394 11.53 -10.51 23.60
N ARG A 395 11.83 -9.21 23.36
CA ARG A 395 12.45 -8.69 22.12
C ARG A 395 13.69 -9.44 21.68
N ASP A 396 14.63 -9.67 22.59
CA ASP A 396 15.92 -10.28 22.23
C ASP A 396 15.76 -11.73 21.78
N ALA A 397 14.92 -12.50 22.47
CA ALA A 397 14.63 -13.89 22.14
C ALA A 397 13.86 -13.99 20.80
N PHE A 398 12.85 -13.15 20.60
CA PHE A 398 12.10 -13.09 19.35
C PHE A 398 13.02 -12.74 18.17
N MET A 399 13.77 -11.64 18.26
CA MET A 399 14.62 -11.17 17.17
C MET A 399 15.79 -12.10 16.87
N SER A 400 16.39 -12.74 17.88
CA SER A 400 17.44 -13.73 17.65
C SER A 400 16.90 -14.97 16.94
N THR A 401 15.71 -15.44 17.29
CA THR A 401 15.06 -16.57 16.60
C THR A 401 14.73 -16.24 15.16
N VAL A 402 14.13 -15.09 14.90
CA VAL A 402 13.83 -14.60 13.53
C VAL A 402 15.12 -14.50 12.71
N ARG A 403 16.17 -13.86 13.24
CA ARG A 403 17.47 -13.72 12.58
C ARG A 403 18.07 -15.08 12.19
N ASN A 404 18.14 -15.99 13.15
CA ASN A 404 18.73 -17.31 12.93
C ASN A 404 17.94 -18.12 11.88
N TYR A 405 16.62 -18.01 11.93
CA TYR A 405 15.77 -18.69 10.94
C TYR A 405 15.91 -18.09 9.53
N LEU A 406 15.99 -16.77 9.40
CA LEU A 406 16.29 -16.11 8.13
C LEU A 406 17.66 -16.56 7.58
N GLN A 407 18.68 -16.62 8.43
CA GLN A 407 20.03 -17.06 8.01
C GLN A 407 20.04 -18.53 7.52
N SER A 408 19.25 -19.41 8.12
CA SER A 408 19.15 -20.82 7.69
C SER A 408 18.55 -20.99 6.29
N GLY A 409 17.69 -20.07 5.87
CA GLY A 409 17.07 -20.07 4.53
C GLY A 409 17.84 -19.28 3.48
N LYS A 410 18.93 -18.58 3.87
CA LYS A 410 19.69 -17.74 2.97
C LYS A 410 20.33 -18.55 1.84
N GLY A 411 20.13 -18.10 0.60
CA GLY A 411 20.67 -18.75 -0.59
C GLY A 411 19.98 -20.09 -0.95
N SER A 412 19.00 -20.53 -0.16
CA SER A 412 18.22 -21.73 -0.49
C SER A 412 17.09 -21.37 -1.46
N ALA A 413 16.92 -22.14 -2.53
CA ALA A 413 15.78 -22.00 -3.45
C ALA A 413 14.44 -22.24 -2.74
N ASN A 414 14.42 -23.06 -1.70
CA ASN A 414 13.24 -23.33 -0.88
C ASN A 414 12.96 -22.20 0.12
N GLY A 415 13.97 -21.37 0.45
CA GLY A 415 13.81 -20.25 1.37
C GLY A 415 13.31 -20.63 2.75
N ILE A 416 12.41 -19.82 3.29
CA ILE A 416 11.72 -20.01 4.57
C ILE A 416 10.21 -20.09 4.38
N SER A 417 9.51 -20.62 5.40
CA SER A 417 8.05 -20.72 5.42
C SER A 417 7.47 -20.21 6.74
N LEU A 418 6.17 -19.88 6.78
CA LEU A 418 5.47 -19.57 8.01
C LEU A 418 5.52 -20.75 9.00
N ALA A 419 5.29 -21.97 8.51
CA ALA A 419 5.34 -23.18 9.34
C ALA A 419 6.71 -23.37 10.00
N GLY A 420 7.81 -23.18 9.26
CA GLY A 420 9.15 -23.27 9.83
C GLY A 420 9.46 -22.17 10.86
N LEU A 421 9.02 -20.93 10.60
CA LEU A 421 9.18 -19.83 11.57
C LEU A 421 8.40 -20.10 12.87
N ARG A 422 7.14 -20.60 12.74
CA ARG A 422 6.34 -21.05 13.90
C ARG A 422 7.07 -22.12 14.71
N GLY A 423 7.63 -23.13 14.03
CA GLY A 423 8.41 -24.19 14.67
C GLY A 423 9.62 -23.66 15.45
N ALA A 424 10.39 -22.75 14.84
CA ALA A 424 11.54 -22.14 15.49
C ALA A 424 11.17 -21.32 16.73
N LEU A 425 10.08 -20.52 16.64
CA LEU A 425 9.57 -19.72 17.77
C LEU A 425 9.00 -20.61 18.88
N ALA A 426 8.26 -21.67 18.54
CA ALA A 426 7.72 -22.63 19.49
C ALA A 426 8.83 -23.45 20.18
N GLN A 427 9.90 -23.80 19.46
CA GLN A 427 11.07 -24.48 20.07
C GLN A 427 11.73 -23.59 21.13
N HIS A 428 11.79 -22.29 20.93
CA HIS A 428 12.35 -21.35 21.88
C HIS A 428 11.40 -21.07 23.07
N GLY A 429 10.12 -20.82 22.79
CA GLY A 429 9.13 -20.37 23.79
C GLY A 429 8.20 -21.43 24.36
N GLY A 430 8.38 -22.70 23.94
CA GLY A 430 7.60 -23.85 24.43
C GLY A 430 6.14 -23.85 23.97
N GLU A 431 5.33 -24.67 24.65
CA GLU A 431 3.91 -24.90 24.32
C GLU A 431 3.08 -23.60 24.39
N ARG A 432 3.42 -22.68 25.30
CA ARG A 432 2.74 -21.38 25.39
C ARG A 432 2.80 -20.59 24.11
N ILE A 433 3.98 -20.49 23.47
CA ILE A 433 4.15 -19.76 22.22
C ILE A 433 3.52 -20.52 21.04
N LYS A 434 3.64 -21.86 21.05
CA LYS A 434 2.98 -22.69 20.04
C LYS A 434 1.46 -22.48 20.07
N THR A 435 0.83 -22.57 21.23
CA THR A 435 -0.61 -22.34 21.40
C THR A 435 -1.02 -20.96 20.94
N LEU A 436 -0.26 -19.92 21.33
CA LEU A 436 -0.51 -18.54 20.89
C LEU A 436 -0.49 -18.41 19.37
N LEU A 437 0.52 -18.98 18.71
CA LEU A 437 0.64 -18.95 17.24
C LEU A 437 -0.49 -19.74 16.56
N ASP A 438 -0.85 -20.92 17.08
CA ASP A 438 -1.94 -21.72 16.55
C ASP A 438 -3.29 -20.97 16.65
N GLN A 439 -3.56 -20.32 17.75
CA GLN A 439 -4.76 -19.50 17.96
C GLN A 439 -4.80 -18.30 17.01
N GLN A 440 -3.72 -17.53 16.93
CA GLN A 440 -3.72 -16.28 16.18
C GLN A 440 -3.61 -16.46 14.65
N LEU A 441 -3.03 -17.56 14.18
CA LEU A 441 -2.78 -17.79 12.76
C LEU A 441 -3.78 -18.75 12.12
N ASP A 442 -4.23 -19.79 12.84
CA ASP A 442 -5.04 -20.87 12.26
C ASP A 442 -6.53 -20.72 12.55
N GLN A 443 -6.90 -19.80 13.45
CA GLN A 443 -8.29 -19.55 13.82
C GLN A 443 -8.78 -18.19 13.32
N VAL A 444 -10.07 -18.10 13.08
CA VAL A 444 -10.75 -16.81 12.83
C VAL A 444 -10.72 -16.00 14.12
N THR A 445 -10.54 -14.71 14.05
CA THR A 445 -10.64 -13.84 15.23
C THR A 445 -12.07 -13.87 15.75
N ASP A 446 -12.24 -14.36 16.96
CA ASP A 446 -13.50 -14.36 17.72
C ASP A 446 -13.35 -13.62 19.06
N LEU A 447 -12.12 -13.18 19.38
CA LEU A 447 -11.82 -12.47 20.60
C LEU A 447 -12.55 -11.13 20.66
N ASP A 448 -13.16 -10.88 21.79
CA ASP A 448 -13.79 -9.63 22.18
C ASP A 448 -13.71 -9.54 23.71
N LEU A 449 -12.98 -8.57 24.20
CA LEU A 449 -12.76 -8.34 25.63
C LEU A 449 -13.62 -7.18 26.10
N MET A 450 -14.32 -7.38 27.19
CA MET A 450 -15.11 -6.32 27.83
C MET A 450 -14.69 -6.14 29.27
N VAL A 451 -14.62 -4.90 29.73
CA VAL A 451 -14.32 -4.57 31.11
C VAL A 451 -15.44 -3.73 31.74
N GLY A 452 -15.75 -4.00 33.01
CA GLY A 452 -16.73 -3.25 33.78
C GLY A 452 -16.09 -2.13 34.62
N LEU A 453 -16.92 -1.18 35.06
CA LEU A 453 -16.47 -0.19 36.05
C LEU A 453 -16.02 -0.87 37.34
N ALA A 454 -14.89 -0.41 37.88
CA ALA A 454 -14.40 -0.93 39.17
C ALA A 454 -15.35 -0.56 40.33
N GLN A 455 -15.57 -1.53 41.19
CA GLN A 455 -16.37 -1.39 42.38
C GLN A 455 -15.47 -1.60 43.63
N GLN A 456 -15.68 -0.79 44.67
CA GLN A 456 -14.94 -0.93 45.89
C GLN A 456 -15.51 -2.09 46.73
N LYS A 457 -14.66 -3.03 47.11
CA LYS A 457 -15.03 -4.18 47.92
C LYS A 457 -13.88 -4.52 48.89
N GLY A 458 -14.16 -4.47 50.21
CA GLY A 458 -13.19 -4.85 51.20
C GLY A 458 -11.86 -4.06 51.26
N GLY A 459 -11.87 -2.79 50.82
CA GLY A 459 -10.66 -1.95 50.74
C GLY A 459 -9.88 -2.04 49.43
N GLU A 460 -10.32 -2.86 48.48
CA GLU A 460 -9.76 -3.00 47.13
C GLU A 460 -10.79 -2.55 46.07
N TRP A 461 -10.30 -2.25 44.88
CA TRP A 461 -11.15 -1.95 43.72
C TRP A 461 -11.13 -3.14 42.76
N ILE A 462 -12.30 -3.70 42.47
CA ILE A 462 -12.46 -4.88 41.60
C ILE A 462 -13.22 -4.51 40.33
N SER A 463 -12.66 -4.84 39.20
CA SER A 463 -13.29 -4.71 37.87
C SER A 463 -13.53 -6.08 37.28
N ALA A 464 -14.77 -6.35 36.84
CA ALA A 464 -15.10 -7.57 36.16
C ALA A 464 -14.63 -7.49 34.69
N LEU A 465 -14.08 -8.58 34.18
CA LEU A 465 -13.72 -8.78 32.80
C LEU A 465 -14.59 -9.88 32.17
N ARG A 466 -14.88 -9.76 30.89
CA ARG A 466 -15.50 -10.80 30.08
C ARG A 466 -14.67 -11.08 28.85
N ASN A 467 -14.37 -12.34 28.60
CA ASN A 467 -13.83 -12.83 27.33
C ASN A 467 -14.96 -13.50 26.56
N PHE A 468 -15.37 -12.93 25.42
CA PHE A 468 -16.38 -13.50 24.54
C PHE A 468 -15.79 -14.51 23.54
N GLY A 469 -14.46 -14.46 23.32
CA GLY A 469 -13.75 -15.38 22.46
C GLY A 469 -13.64 -16.78 23.03
N SER A 470 -13.31 -17.74 22.18
CA SER A 470 -13.21 -19.16 22.54
C SER A 470 -11.91 -19.55 23.23
N VAL A 471 -10.88 -18.69 23.19
CA VAL A 471 -9.53 -19.00 23.66
C VAL A 471 -9.18 -18.26 24.96
N ASP A 472 -8.32 -18.86 25.77
CA ASP A 472 -7.78 -18.23 26.97
C ASP A 472 -6.80 -17.10 26.60
N VAL A 473 -6.93 -15.97 27.28
CA VAL A 473 -6.03 -14.82 27.09
C VAL A 473 -5.58 -14.26 28.42
N THR A 474 -4.40 -13.61 28.42
CA THR A 474 -3.87 -12.94 29.60
C THR A 474 -3.57 -11.48 29.26
N PRO A 475 -4.59 -10.63 29.10
CA PRO A 475 -4.40 -9.21 28.86
C PRO A 475 -3.94 -8.48 30.12
N SER A 476 -3.19 -7.39 29.93
CA SER A 476 -2.99 -6.39 30.98
C SER A 476 -4.27 -5.57 31.16
N VAL A 477 -4.61 -5.24 32.41
CA VAL A 477 -5.74 -4.39 32.75
C VAL A 477 -5.23 -3.20 33.56
N THR A 478 -5.53 -1.99 33.11
CA THR A 478 -5.06 -0.76 33.75
C THR A 478 -6.23 0.01 34.33
N ALA A 479 -6.12 0.37 35.60
CA ALA A 479 -7.03 1.28 36.28
C ALA A 479 -6.40 2.66 36.40
N THR A 480 -7.19 3.71 36.16
CA THR A 480 -6.83 5.11 36.41
C THR A 480 -7.66 5.62 37.58
N THR A 481 -6.98 6.17 38.59
CA THR A 481 -7.64 6.73 39.76
C THR A 481 -8.01 8.20 39.57
N ALA A 482 -8.83 8.74 40.47
CA ALA A 482 -9.19 10.15 40.50
C ALA A 482 -7.99 11.10 40.71
N SER A 483 -6.90 10.57 41.30
CA SER A 483 -5.62 11.31 41.44
C SER A 483 -4.73 11.24 40.19
N GLY A 484 -5.13 10.48 39.18
CA GLY A 484 -4.33 10.27 37.96
C GLY A 484 -3.32 9.11 38.08
N GLU A 485 -3.26 8.39 39.20
CA GLU A 485 -2.41 7.20 39.34
C GLU A 485 -2.89 6.09 38.41
N GLN A 486 -1.94 5.39 37.76
CA GLN A 486 -2.21 4.23 36.92
C GLN A 486 -1.71 2.95 37.58
N LEU A 487 -2.58 1.97 37.72
CA LEU A 487 -2.31 0.66 38.31
C LEU A 487 -2.57 -0.40 37.22
N SER A 488 -1.63 -1.31 37.01
CA SER A 488 -1.78 -2.36 35.99
C SER A 488 -1.62 -3.75 36.65
N VAL A 489 -2.47 -4.69 36.21
CA VAL A 489 -2.43 -6.10 36.59
C VAL A 489 -2.67 -6.97 35.35
N ASP A 490 -2.00 -8.11 35.27
CA ASP A 490 -2.29 -9.10 34.22
C ASP A 490 -3.34 -10.09 34.76
N VAL A 491 -4.38 -10.36 33.95
CA VAL A 491 -5.49 -11.21 34.34
C VAL A 491 -5.69 -12.29 33.28
N THR A 492 -5.57 -13.56 33.67
CA THR A 492 -5.94 -14.68 32.80
C THR A 492 -7.45 -14.86 32.80
N VAL A 493 -8.05 -14.79 31.61
CA VAL A 493 -9.50 -15.01 31.42
C VAL A 493 -9.70 -16.14 30.43
N ALA A 494 -10.30 -17.22 30.91
CA ALA A 494 -10.59 -18.37 30.03
C ALA A 494 -11.61 -18.00 28.97
N GLY A 495 -11.58 -18.77 27.86
CA GLY A 495 -12.55 -18.60 26.76
C GLY A 495 -13.99 -18.68 27.25
N HIS A 496 -14.86 -17.79 26.75
CA HIS A 496 -16.28 -17.65 27.13
C HIS A 496 -16.52 -17.43 28.62
N ASN A 497 -15.52 -16.97 29.37
CA ASN A 497 -15.58 -16.85 30.83
C ASN A 497 -15.41 -15.41 31.34
N PHE A 498 -15.54 -15.26 32.67
CA PHE A 498 -15.30 -14.03 33.38
C PHE A 498 -13.96 -14.09 34.11
N GLY A 499 -13.38 -12.92 34.36
CA GLY A 499 -12.24 -12.70 35.23
C GLY A 499 -12.44 -11.46 36.06
N GLU A 500 -11.56 -11.27 37.05
CA GLU A 500 -11.58 -10.10 37.92
C GLU A 500 -10.18 -9.47 37.96
N ALA A 501 -10.10 -8.16 37.75
CA ALA A 501 -8.92 -7.36 37.96
C ALA A 501 -9.02 -6.68 39.33
N VAL A 502 -8.07 -6.93 40.21
CA VAL A 502 -8.04 -6.40 41.58
C VAL A 502 -6.96 -5.33 41.70
N PHE A 503 -7.36 -4.12 42.10
CA PHE A 503 -6.47 -2.98 42.26
C PHE A 503 -6.41 -2.56 43.72
N LYS A 504 -5.18 -2.54 44.26
CA LYS A 504 -4.92 -2.15 45.66
C LYS A 504 -4.64 -0.65 45.70
N THR A 505 -5.69 0.12 45.95
CA THR A 505 -5.57 1.58 46.12
C THR A 505 -6.71 2.12 46.97
N THR A 506 -6.43 3.15 47.74
CA THR A 506 -7.41 3.90 48.52
C THR A 506 -8.10 4.98 47.68
N SER A 507 -7.49 5.36 46.55
CA SER A 507 -8.05 6.35 45.62
C SER A 507 -9.17 5.75 44.80
N LYS A 508 -10.22 6.53 44.55
CA LYS A 508 -11.34 6.10 43.69
C LYS A 508 -10.85 5.81 42.28
N VAL A 509 -11.12 4.60 41.78
CA VAL A 509 -10.91 4.23 40.35
C VAL A 509 -12.00 4.87 39.50
N VAL A 510 -11.61 5.65 38.51
CA VAL A 510 -12.52 6.38 37.63
C VAL A 510 -12.57 5.81 36.23
N ARG A 511 -11.56 5.06 35.79
CA ARG A 511 -11.48 4.40 34.51
C ARG A 511 -10.75 3.06 34.64
N VAL A 512 -11.20 2.07 33.90
CA VAL A 512 -10.49 0.79 33.72
C VAL A 512 -10.40 0.52 32.21
N GLU A 513 -9.29 -0.05 31.79
CA GLU A 513 -9.07 -0.43 30.39
C GLU A 513 -8.36 -1.78 30.33
N VAL A 514 -8.93 -2.72 29.54
CA VAL A 514 -8.31 -4.00 29.23
C VAL A 514 -7.49 -3.86 27.96
N ASP A 515 -6.33 -4.53 27.91
CA ASP A 515 -5.38 -4.47 26.79
C ASP A 515 -5.08 -3.01 26.33
N PRO A 516 -4.55 -2.16 27.22
CA PRO A 516 -4.31 -0.74 26.92
C PRO A 516 -3.29 -0.55 25.78
N GLU A 517 -2.38 -1.52 25.57
CA GLU A 517 -1.43 -1.52 24.46
C GLU A 517 -2.06 -2.02 23.14
N LYS A 518 -3.31 -2.52 23.20
CA LYS A 518 -4.05 -3.07 22.03
C LYS A 518 -3.25 -4.12 21.26
N LEU A 519 -2.67 -5.07 22.01
CA LEU A 519 -1.85 -6.15 21.46
C LEU A 519 -2.70 -7.23 20.77
N TYR A 520 -3.90 -7.49 21.32
CA TYR A 520 -4.76 -8.54 20.82
C TYR A 520 -5.61 -8.07 19.64
N PRO A 521 -5.62 -8.80 18.49
CA PRO A 521 -6.66 -8.61 17.48
C PRO A 521 -8.04 -8.95 18.04
N GLN A 522 -8.99 -8.02 17.98
CA GLN A 522 -10.34 -8.17 18.52
C GLN A 522 -11.42 -7.80 17.50
N LEU A 523 -12.65 -8.28 17.72
CA LEU A 523 -13.83 -7.93 16.91
C LEU A 523 -14.38 -6.54 17.25
N GLU A 524 -14.20 -6.11 18.52
CA GLU A 524 -14.69 -4.85 19.05
C GLU A 524 -13.64 -4.28 20.01
N TYR A 525 -13.47 -2.98 20.03
CA TYR A 525 -12.54 -2.29 20.92
C TYR A 525 -13.21 -1.19 21.77
N ALA A 526 -14.46 -0.85 21.49
CA ALA A 526 -15.16 0.20 22.23
C ALA A 526 -15.50 -0.19 23.68
N ASN A 527 -15.68 -1.50 23.94
CA ASN A 527 -15.98 -2.07 25.23
C ASN A 527 -14.74 -2.47 26.06
N ASP A 528 -13.53 -2.25 25.50
CA ASP A 528 -12.25 -2.44 26.22
C ASP A 528 -12.06 -1.48 27.41
N SER A 529 -12.89 -0.47 27.54
CA SER A 529 -12.79 0.50 28.61
C SER A 529 -14.12 0.71 29.35
N ALA A 530 -14.03 1.00 30.63
CA ALA A 530 -15.16 1.42 31.46
C ALA A 530 -14.82 2.75 32.17
N PRO A 531 -15.60 3.84 31.94
CA PRO A 531 -16.78 3.91 31.06
C PRO A 531 -16.49 3.53 29.61
N THR A 532 -17.46 2.89 28.96
CA THR A 532 -17.37 2.46 27.58
C THR A 532 -17.13 3.67 26.67
N THR A 533 -16.21 3.55 25.72
CA THR A 533 -15.98 4.56 24.69
C THR A 533 -16.84 4.27 23.46
N ARG A 534 -17.16 5.29 22.70
CA ARG A 534 -17.79 5.12 21.40
C ARG A 534 -16.78 4.51 20.41
N ASP A 535 -17.27 3.77 19.42
CA ASP A 535 -16.45 3.32 18.31
C ASP A 535 -15.76 4.51 17.64
N LEU A 536 -14.42 4.42 17.48
CA LEU A 536 -13.60 5.52 17.02
C LEU A 536 -13.89 5.89 15.56
N GLN A 537 -14.12 4.90 14.68
CA GLN A 537 -14.42 5.15 13.27
C GLN A 537 -15.78 5.81 13.12
N GLN A 538 -16.78 5.36 13.88
CA GLN A 538 -18.11 5.95 13.88
C GLN A 538 -18.08 7.38 14.43
N SER A 539 -17.33 7.61 15.51
CA SER A 539 -17.17 8.95 16.09
C SER A 539 -16.52 9.95 15.13
N LEU A 540 -15.47 9.51 14.40
CA LEU A 540 -14.82 10.32 13.37
C LEU A 540 -15.77 10.60 12.18
N ALA A 541 -16.53 9.60 11.74
CA ALA A 541 -17.49 9.75 10.66
C ALA A 541 -18.62 10.72 11.06
N ASP A 542 -19.11 10.64 12.29
CA ASP A 542 -20.14 11.55 12.83
C ASP A 542 -19.61 12.99 12.93
N ALA A 543 -18.42 13.18 13.46
CA ALA A 543 -17.79 14.49 13.56
C ALA A 543 -17.53 15.10 12.17
N SER A 544 -17.08 14.29 11.21
CA SER A 544 -16.87 14.72 9.82
C SER A 544 -18.18 15.08 9.12
N ARG A 545 -19.26 14.33 9.37
CA ARG A 545 -20.61 14.62 8.83
C ARG A 545 -21.15 15.95 9.37
N GLN A 546 -20.99 16.20 10.68
CA GLN A 546 -21.41 17.45 11.31
C GLN A 546 -20.61 18.63 10.77
N PHE A 547 -19.30 18.46 10.58
CA PHE A 547 -18.47 19.46 9.91
C PHE A 547 -18.97 19.76 8.49
N GLY A 548 -19.27 18.73 7.70
CA GLY A 548 -19.81 18.88 6.35
C GLY A 548 -21.19 19.57 6.32
N ALA A 549 -22.00 19.38 7.35
CA ALA A 549 -23.26 20.08 7.56
C ALA A 549 -23.09 21.49 8.15
N GLN A 550 -21.87 21.98 8.32
CA GLN A 550 -21.51 23.26 8.93
C GLN A 550 -21.95 23.42 10.41
N ASP A 551 -22.29 22.31 11.09
CA ASP A 551 -22.53 22.29 12.54
C ASP A 551 -21.19 22.21 13.28
N TYR A 552 -20.42 23.29 13.21
CA TYR A 552 -19.05 23.33 13.74
C TYR A 552 -18.98 23.14 15.25
N VAL A 553 -20.02 23.54 15.99
CA VAL A 553 -20.09 23.39 17.45
C VAL A 553 -20.17 21.90 17.83
N LYS A 554 -21.02 21.13 17.15
CA LYS A 554 -21.09 19.68 17.40
C LYS A 554 -19.86 18.96 16.86
N ALA A 555 -19.31 19.38 15.73
CA ALA A 555 -18.08 18.83 15.19
C ALA A 555 -16.90 19.03 16.17
N GLU A 556 -16.79 20.22 16.81
CA GLU A 556 -15.82 20.50 17.86
C GLU A 556 -16.02 19.58 19.07
N ALA A 557 -17.26 19.49 19.58
CA ALA A 557 -17.56 18.66 20.76
C ALA A 557 -17.16 17.21 20.56
N ASN A 558 -17.53 16.63 19.41
CA ASN A 558 -17.17 15.25 19.07
C ASN A 558 -15.66 15.08 18.86
N ALA A 559 -14.98 16.00 18.19
CA ALA A 559 -13.54 15.95 18.01
C ALA A 559 -12.81 16.00 19.36
N ARG A 560 -13.26 16.80 20.33
CA ARG A 560 -12.72 16.85 21.68
C ARG A 560 -12.98 15.55 22.45
N GLU A 561 -14.16 14.94 22.30
CA GLU A 561 -14.47 13.64 22.90
C GLU A 561 -13.52 12.55 22.39
N ILE A 562 -13.29 12.50 21.08
CA ILE A 562 -12.32 11.59 20.46
C ILE A 562 -10.91 11.82 21.04
N LEU A 563 -10.47 13.07 21.11
CA LEU A 563 -9.13 13.41 21.61
C LEU A 563 -8.94 13.17 23.10
N ALA A 564 -10.02 13.17 23.88
CA ALA A 564 -9.97 12.80 25.30
C ALA A 564 -9.62 11.32 25.51
N VAL A 565 -10.00 10.46 24.53
CA VAL A 565 -9.71 9.01 24.55
C VAL A 565 -8.42 8.71 23.78
N THR A 566 -8.23 9.36 22.64
CA THR A 566 -7.11 9.11 21.71
C THR A 566 -6.42 10.43 21.38
N SER A 567 -5.64 10.94 22.35
CA SER A 567 -5.02 12.27 22.28
C SER A 567 -4.08 12.49 21.09
N HIS A 568 -3.60 11.41 20.47
CA HIS A 568 -2.61 11.45 19.37
C HIS A 568 -3.24 11.29 17.99
N LEU A 569 -4.58 11.28 17.83
CA LEU A 569 -5.22 11.06 16.54
C LEU A 569 -5.16 12.33 15.66
N PRO A 570 -4.33 12.34 14.60
CA PRO A 570 -4.12 13.55 13.77
C PRO A 570 -5.39 14.01 13.08
N GLU A 571 -6.23 13.09 12.61
CA GLU A 571 -7.49 13.37 11.92
C GLU A 571 -8.46 14.13 12.82
N ALA A 572 -8.58 13.74 14.09
CA ALA A 572 -9.42 14.44 15.05
C ALA A 572 -8.88 15.83 15.40
N ARG A 573 -7.55 15.97 15.51
CA ARG A 573 -6.92 17.30 15.74
C ARG A 573 -7.17 18.26 14.57
N ILE A 574 -7.00 17.79 13.35
CA ILE A 574 -7.27 18.59 12.14
C ILE A 574 -8.77 18.95 12.06
N LEU A 575 -9.64 17.99 12.34
CA LEU A 575 -11.08 18.25 12.34
C LEU A 575 -11.48 19.29 13.41
N LEU A 576 -10.90 19.19 14.61
CA LEU A 576 -11.08 20.20 15.68
C LEU A 576 -10.60 21.59 15.22
N ALA A 577 -9.39 21.67 14.64
CA ALA A 577 -8.85 22.94 14.16
C ALA A 577 -9.74 23.57 13.08
N ARG A 578 -10.22 22.75 12.13
CA ARG A 578 -11.15 23.21 11.07
C ARG A 578 -12.50 23.65 11.64
N ALA A 579 -13.05 22.94 12.62
CA ALA A 579 -14.30 23.31 13.29
C ALA A 579 -14.17 24.63 14.05
N LEU A 580 -13.05 24.87 14.73
CA LEU A 580 -12.75 26.14 15.40
C LEU A 580 -12.61 27.29 14.39
N LEU A 581 -11.95 27.06 13.26
CA LEU A 581 -11.83 28.02 12.18
C LEU A 581 -13.20 28.40 11.58
N GLY A 582 -14.09 27.40 11.41
CA GLY A 582 -15.47 27.60 10.98
C GLY A 582 -16.29 28.42 11.96
N GLN A 583 -15.98 28.38 13.26
CA GLN A 583 -16.55 29.23 14.31
C GLN A 583 -15.84 30.56 14.46
N ASN A 584 -14.91 30.93 13.59
CA ASN A 584 -14.11 32.13 13.61
C ASN A 584 -13.17 32.29 14.83
N ARG A 585 -12.84 31.17 15.53
CA ARG A 585 -11.88 31.07 16.65
C ARG A 585 -10.47 30.86 16.10
N MET A 586 -9.93 31.88 15.44
CA MET A 586 -8.72 31.78 14.61
C MET A 586 -7.47 31.42 15.42
N ASP A 587 -7.25 32.04 16.59
CA ASP A 587 -6.05 31.84 17.40
C ASP A 587 -5.93 30.39 17.92
N GLU A 588 -7.07 29.78 18.29
CA GLU A 588 -7.11 28.40 18.75
C GLU A 588 -6.88 27.41 17.58
N ALA A 589 -7.51 27.70 16.43
CA ALA A 589 -7.32 26.92 15.22
C ALA A 589 -5.86 26.97 14.75
N GLU A 590 -5.24 28.16 14.74
CA GLU A 590 -3.84 28.35 14.33
C GLU A 590 -2.88 27.53 15.19
N LYS A 591 -3.05 27.53 16.51
CA LYS A 591 -2.23 26.73 17.42
C LYS A 591 -2.30 25.24 17.09
N LEU A 592 -3.48 24.71 16.80
CA LEU A 592 -3.65 23.30 16.45
C LEU A 592 -3.06 22.97 15.08
N PHE A 593 -3.23 23.83 14.06
CA PHE A 593 -2.63 23.64 12.74
C PHE A 593 -1.10 23.68 12.81
N ARG A 594 -0.51 24.62 13.56
CA ARG A 594 0.94 24.68 13.77
C ARG A 594 1.45 23.41 14.49
N ALA A 595 0.78 23.00 15.56
CA ALA A 595 1.13 21.77 16.27
C ALA A 595 1.05 20.51 15.36
N ALA A 596 0.11 20.49 14.42
CA ALA A 596 0.02 19.42 13.44
C ALA A 596 1.19 19.40 12.45
N LEU A 597 1.67 20.58 12.02
CA LEU A 597 2.87 20.69 11.18
C LEU A 597 4.16 20.35 11.93
N ASP A 598 4.20 20.57 13.24
CA ASP A 598 5.37 20.29 14.08
C ASP A 598 5.47 18.81 14.44
N ALA A 599 4.43 17.99 14.21
CA ALA A 599 4.45 16.56 14.46
C ALA A 599 5.69 15.90 13.81
N PRO A 600 6.38 14.97 14.48
CA PRO A 600 7.59 14.33 13.95
C PRO A 600 7.36 13.58 12.64
N LEU A 601 6.21 12.94 12.49
CA LEU A 601 5.85 12.14 11.33
C LEU A 601 4.36 12.34 10.97
N PRO A 602 3.98 13.50 10.38
CA PRO A 602 2.59 13.76 10.04
C PRO A 602 2.12 12.93 8.85
N THR A 603 0.81 12.71 8.74
CA THR A 603 0.23 12.16 7.50
C THR A 603 0.24 13.21 6.39
N PRO A 604 0.20 12.82 5.09
CA PRO A 604 0.01 13.76 3.99
C PRO A 604 -1.26 14.63 4.19
N ALA A 605 -2.36 14.03 4.60
CA ALA A 605 -3.62 14.75 4.86
C ALA A 605 -3.47 15.79 5.97
N THR A 606 -2.76 15.47 7.06
CA THR A 606 -2.45 16.41 8.14
C THR A 606 -1.65 17.60 7.64
N LEU A 607 -0.60 17.36 6.84
CA LEU A 607 0.21 18.44 6.23
C LEU A 607 -0.63 19.35 5.33
N ALA A 608 -1.46 18.75 4.47
CA ALA A 608 -2.29 19.52 3.54
C ALA A 608 -3.33 20.36 4.26
N TRP A 609 -4.15 19.77 5.13
CA TRP A 609 -5.20 20.49 5.83
C TRP A 609 -4.67 21.55 6.81
N ALA A 610 -3.54 21.31 7.46
CA ALA A 610 -2.92 22.31 8.33
C ALA A 610 -2.47 23.54 7.53
N ASN A 611 -1.86 23.33 6.36
CA ASN A 611 -1.48 24.43 5.48
C ASN A 611 -2.69 25.14 4.85
N VAL A 612 -3.77 24.41 4.49
CA VAL A 612 -5.04 25.02 4.05
C VAL A 612 -5.59 25.93 5.15
N GLY A 613 -5.69 25.42 6.39
CA GLY A 613 -6.22 26.21 7.51
C GLY A 613 -5.39 27.46 7.81
N LEU A 614 -4.06 27.35 7.84
CA LEU A 614 -3.16 28.49 8.01
C LEU A 614 -3.26 29.48 6.84
N GLY A 615 -3.44 28.99 5.61
CA GLY A 615 -3.67 29.82 4.44
C GLY A 615 -4.98 30.62 4.53
N GLU A 616 -6.06 29.98 4.99
CA GLU A 616 -7.34 30.64 5.22
C GLU A 616 -7.25 31.72 6.31
N ILE A 617 -6.55 31.46 7.42
CA ILE A 617 -6.30 32.43 8.50
C ILE A 617 -5.51 33.62 7.94
N SER A 618 -4.41 33.38 7.22
CA SER A 618 -3.61 34.46 6.61
C SER A 618 -4.40 35.28 5.62
N LEU A 619 -5.28 34.65 4.82
CA LEU A 619 -6.12 35.35 3.85
C LEU A 619 -7.15 36.25 4.54
N LYS A 620 -7.78 35.78 5.64
CA LYS A 620 -8.69 36.59 6.47
C LYS A 620 -7.98 37.76 7.15
N ALA A 621 -6.70 37.57 7.50
CA ALA A 621 -5.85 38.65 8.06
C ALA A 621 -5.31 39.62 7.00
N GLY A 622 -5.66 39.47 5.71
CA GLY A 622 -5.19 40.35 4.63
C GLY A 622 -3.76 40.05 4.18
N GLN A 623 -3.16 38.95 4.65
CA GLN A 623 -1.79 38.55 4.35
C GLN A 623 -1.76 37.62 3.12
N ALA A 624 -2.17 38.12 1.95
CA ALA A 624 -2.39 37.33 0.74
C ALA A 624 -1.12 36.61 0.25
N ALA A 625 0.07 37.18 0.40
CA ALA A 625 1.32 36.55 0.01
C ALA A 625 1.65 35.33 0.88
N GLU A 626 1.48 35.42 2.21
CA GLU A 626 1.66 34.29 3.12
C GLU A 626 0.58 33.21 2.86
N ALA A 627 -0.66 33.61 2.64
CA ALA A 627 -1.74 32.72 2.27
C ALA A 627 -1.40 31.89 1.00
N ALA A 628 -0.92 32.58 -0.07
CA ALA A 628 -0.51 31.93 -1.30
C ALA A 628 0.59 30.88 -1.06
N LYS A 629 1.57 31.19 -0.21
CA LYS A 629 2.64 30.25 0.17
C LYS A 629 2.06 29.02 0.88
N ARG A 630 1.18 29.20 1.88
CA ARG A 630 0.56 28.11 2.63
C ARG A 630 -0.30 27.21 1.74
N PHE A 631 -1.13 27.80 0.91
CA PHE A 631 -1.90 27.03 -0.06
C PHE A 631 -1.02 26.30 -1.06
N ASN A 632 0.10 26.89 -1.49
CA ASN A 632 1.06 26.21 -2.37
C ASN A 632 1.69 24.99 -1.68
N ASP A 633 2.07 25.10 -0.40
CA ASP A 633 2.61 23.98 0.37
C ASP A 633 1.57 22.85 0.49
N ALA A 634 0.29 23.21 0.67
CA ALA A 634 -0.79 22.23 0.67
C ALA A 634 -0.99 21.55 -0.70
N VAL A 635 -0.96 22.29 -1.81
CA VAL A 635 -1.02 21.73 -3.19
C VAL A 635 0.15 20.80 -3.46
N ARG A 636 1.37 21.18 -3.07
CA ARG A 636 2.58 20.35 -3.24
C ARG A 636 2.52 19.06 -2.45
N THR A 637 1.76 19.02 -1.36
CA THR A 637 1.56 17.81 -0.56
C THR A 637 0.77 16.74 -1.32
N ASP A 638 -0.18 17.16 -2.17
CA ASP A 638 -1.01 16.31 -3.04
C ASP A 638 -1.60 15.09 -2.29
N ALA A 639 -2.30 15.36 -1.19
CA ALA A 639 -2.66 14.33 -0.24
C ALA A 639 -3.99 13.63 -0.55
N GLU A 640 -5.06 14.39 -0.53
CA GLU A 640 -6.42 13.88 -0.74
C GLU A 640 -7.24 14.90 -1.52
N TYR A 641 -8.30 14.41 -2.17
CA TYR A 641 -9.14 15.21 -3.07
C TYR A 641 -9.60 16.53 -2.44
N GLY A 642 -10.21 16.48 -1.24
CA GLY A 642 -10.79 17.65 -0.60
C GLY A 642 -9.75 18.70 -0.21
N ALA A 643 -8.62 18.28 0.35
CA ALA A 643 -7.54 19.17 0.74
C ALA A 643 -6.87 19.83 -0.47
N THR A 644 -6.60 19.04 -1.52
CA THR A 644 -5.96 19.53 -2.74
C THR A 644 -6.89 20.52 -3.48
N LEU A 645 -8.19 20.25 -3.54
CA LEU A 645 -9.17 21.14 -4.15
C LEU A 645 -9.26 22.48 -3.39
N ALA A 646 -9.38 22.43 -2.05
CA ALA A 646 -9.41 23.61 -1.20
C ALA A 646 -8.13 24.45 -1.32
N ALA A 647 -6.98 23.77 -1.34
CA ALA A 647 -5.67 24.41 -1.48
C ALA A 647 -5.53 25.15 -2.83
N ARG A 648 -5.92 24.51 -3.94
CA ARG A 648 -5.87 25.12 -5.29
C ARG A 648 -6.79 26.34 -5.39
N ALA A 649 -8.03 26.23 -4.92
CA ALA A 649 -8.97 27.34 -4.89
C ALA A 649 -8.45 28.52 -4.01
N GLY A 650 -7.94 28.21 -2.82
CA GLY A 650 -7.34 29.20 -1.92
C GLY A 650 -6.13 29.89 -2.52
N ARG A 651 -5.24 29.12 -3.20
CA ARG A 651 -4.05 29.63 -3.87
C ARG A 651 -4.42 30.63 -4.98
N ILE A 652 -5.34 30.26 -5.86
CA ILE A 652 -5.81 31.15 -6.94
C ILE A 652 -6.38 32.45 -6.35
N LYS A 653 -7.20 32.35 -5.29
CA LYS A 653 -7.78 33.50 -4.61
C LYS A 653 -6.69 34.42 -4.03
N ALA A 654 -5.70 33.89 -3.36
CA ALA A 654 -4.60 34.64 -2.76
C ALA A 654 -3.69 35.27 -3.82
N GLU A 655 -3.31 34.53 -4.87
CA GLU A 655 -2.50 35.04 -5.98
C GLU A 655 -3.23 36.10 -6.80
N THR A 656 -4.56 36.04 -6.93
CA THR A 656 -5.37 37.07 -7.57
C THR A 656 -5.29 38.39 -6.80
N GLN A 657 -5.31 38.36 -5.46
CA GLN A 657 -5.18 39.56 -4.63
C GLN A 657 -3.79 40.19 -4.72
N THR A 658 -2.77 39.44 -5.06
CA THR A 658 -1.38 39.90 -5.21
C THR A 658 -0.98 40.15 -6.69
N ASN A 659 -1.89 39.96 -7.63
CA ASN A 659 -1.63 39.98 -9.09
C ASN A 659 -0.47 39.09 -9.52
N SER A 660 -0.28 37.93 -8.86
CA SER A 660 0.82 37.00 -9.10
C SER A 660 0.39 35.72 -9.82
N VAL A 661 -0.85 35.60 -10.26
CA VAL A 661 -1.36 34.46 -11.02
C VAL A 661 -0.58 34.29 -12.33
N GLN A 662 -0.06 33.09 -12.55
CA GLN A 662 0.67 32.74 -13.78
C GLN A 662 -0.23 31.92 -14.72
N VAL A 663 -0.31 32.34 -15.98
CA VAL A 663 -1.01 31.61 -17.04
C VAL A 663 -0.11 31.56 -18.29
N ASP A 664 0.29 30.35 -18.67
CA ASP A 664 1.05 30.12 -19.90
C ASP A 664 0.13 30.32 -21.13
N ALA A 665 0.51 31.23 -22.02
CA ALA A 665 -0.26 31.57 -23.21
C ALA A 665 -0.38 30.39 -24.19
N ALA A 666 0.66 29.56 -24.32
CA ALA A 666 0.63 28.40 -25.21
C ALA A 666 -0.32 27.31 -24.66
N VAL A 667 -0.35 27.14 -23.31
CA VAL A 667 -1.31 26.25 -22.64
C VAL A 667 -2.74 26.75 -22.86
N LYS A 668 -2.98 28.05 -22.69
CA LYS A 668 -4.31 28.66 -22.94
C LYS A 668 -4.78 28.42 -24.38
N THR A 669 -3.87 28.60 -25.37
CA THR A 669 -4.18 28.34 -26.77
C THR A 669 -4.50 26.87 -27.02
N PHE A 670 -3.73 25.95 -26.44
CA PHE A 670 -3.97 24.52 -26.56
C PHE A 670 -5.33 24.12 -25.97
N VAL A 671 -5.69 24.64 -24.79
CA VAL A 671 -6.96 24.35 -24.13
C VAL A 671 -8.15 24.80 -25.00
N ALA A 672 -8.08 25.99 -25.60
CA ALA A 672 -9.11 26.46 -26.53
C ALA A 672 -9.25 25.55 -27.77
N GLN A 673 -8.13 25.03 -28.28
CA GLN A 673 -8.15 24.07 -29.38
C GLN A 673 -8.71 22.69 -28.95
N MET A 674 -8.48 22.29 -27.71
CA MET A 674 -9.04 21.06 -27.12
C MET A 674 -10.56 21.17 -26.99
N ASP A 675 -11.09 22.32 -26.55
CA ASP A 675 -12.53 22.59 -26.50
C ASP A 675 -13.19 22.40 -27.87
N GLN A 676 -12.56 22.90 -28.93
CA GLN A 676 -13.05 22.72 -30.31
C GLN A 676 -13.07 21.24 -30.71
N ALA A 677 -12.03 20.48 -30.36
CA ALA A 677 -11.97 19.06 -30.65
C ALA A 677 -13.05 18.27 -29.87
N ILE A 678 -13.34 18.66 -28.61
CA ILE A 678 -14.41 18.08 -27.79
C ILE A 678 -15.78 18.35 -28.43
N ILE A 679 -16.07 19.57 -28.82
CA ILE A 679 -17.34 19.94 -29.48
C ILE A 679 -17.50 19.24 -30.82
N SER A 680 -16.41 19.06 -31.59
CA SER A 680 -16.46 18.34 -32.88
C SER A 680 -16.94 16.89 -32.73
N GLY A 681 -16.73 16.27 -31.55
CA GLY A 681 -17.06 14.88 -31.29
C GLY A 681 -16.27 13.85 -32.12
N LYS A 682 -15.28 14.32 -32.89
CA LYS A 682 -14.50 13.46 -33.81
C LYS A 682 -13.38 12.76 -33.04
N LYS A 683 -13.46 11.44 -32.95
CA LYS A 683 -12.48 10.61 -32.23
C LYS A 683 -11.04 10.90 -32.63
N ALA A 684 -10.75 11.00 -33.94
CA ALA A 684 -9.40 11.23 -34.45
C ALA A 684 -8.82 12.61 -34.02
N GLU A 685 -9.66 13.66 -33.95
CA GLU A 685 -9.24 14.98 -33.49
C GLU A 685 -8.88 14.95 -32.01
N LEU A 686 -9.67 14.26 -31.17
CA LEU A 686 -9.40 14.07 -29.76
C LEU A 686 -8.11 13.26 -29.53
N GLU A 687 -7.96 12.12 -30.21
CA GLU A 687 -6.77 11.26 -30.11
C GLU A 687 -5.50 11.99 -30.55
N SER A 688 -5.57 12.90 -31.51
CA SER A 688 -4.41 13.68 -31.92
C SER A 688 -3.90 14.64 -30.86
N ARG A 689 -4.77 15.12 -29.96
CA ARG A 689 -4.48 16.08 -28.89
C ARG A 689 -4.25 15.44 -27.52
N ILE A 690 -4.48 14.15 -27.40
CA ILE A 690 -4.30 13.40 -26.17
C ILE A 690 -3.05 12.52 -26.31
N VAL A 691 -2.34 12.30 -25.22
CA VAL A 691 -1.22 11.35 -25.20
C VAL A 691 -1.77 9.94 -25.44
N SER A 692 -1.18 9.24 -26.38
CA SER A 692 -1.68 7.93 -26.82
C SER A 692 -1.85 6.96 -25.64
N GLY A 693 -3.04 6.34 -25.57
CA GLY A 693 -3.43 5.40 -24.48
C GLY A 693 -3.86 6.05 -23.18
N GLU A 694 -3.79 7.38 -23.06
CA GLU A 694 -4.37 8.12 -21.94
C GLU A 694 -5.84 8.47 -22.22
N LEU A 695 -6.62 8.63 -21.17
CA LEU A 695 -7.98 9.16 -21.23
C LEU A 695 -8.93 8.45 -22.23
N VAL A 696 -8.70 7.17 -22.53
CA VAL A 696 -9.49 6.41 -23.50
C VAL A 696 -10.98 6.40 -23.16
N ARG A 697 -11.32 6.32 -21.87
CA ARG A 697 -12.74 6.38 -21.42
C ARG A 697 -13.34 7.77 -21.61
N PHE A 698 -12.56 8.82 -21.36
CA PHE A 698 -12.98 10.21 -21.60
C PHE A 698 -13.27 10.43 -23.07
N ILE A 699 -12.37 10.00 -23.97
CA ILE A 699 -12.60 10.07 -25.44
C ILE A 699 -13.89 9.35 -25.79
N GLY A 700 -14.09 8.12 -25.28
CA GLY A 700 -15.30 7.33 -25.54
C GLY A 700 -16.58 8.02 -25.04
N GLY A 701 -16.53 8.67 -23.88
CA GLY A 701 -17.61 9.47 -23.33
C GLY A 701 -17.97 10.65 -24.23
N ILE A 702 -16.99 11.48 -24.59
CA ILE A 702 -17.21 12.67 -25.45
C ILE A 702 -17.76 12.28 -26.82
N VAL A 703 -17.22 11.24 -27.44
CA VAL A 703 -17.73 10.75 -28.75
C VAL A 703 -19.16 10.22 -28.64
N GLY A 704 -19.50 9.59 -27.50
CA GLY A 704 -20.84 9.03 -27.28
C GLY A 704 -21.89 10.08 -26.94
N THR A 705 -21.54 11.14 -26.19
CA THR A 705 -22.49 12.15 -25.73
C THR A 705 -22.56 13.38 -26.63
N GLN A 706 -21.48 13.70 -27.31
CA GLN A 706 -21.36 14.89 -28.20
C GLN A 706 -21.90 16.16 -27.49
N PRO A 707 -21.14 16.73 -26.56
CA PRO A 707 -21.61 17.88 -25.77
C PRO A 707 -21.97 19.07 -26.66
N GLU A 708 -23.11 19.71 -26.36
CA GLU A 708 -23.63 20.85 -27.11
C GLU A 708 -22.78 22.10 -26.91
N GLN A 709 -22.16 22.23 -25.73
CA GLN A 709 -21.25 23.30 -25.37
C GLN A 709 -20.14 22.75 -24.46
N TRP A 710 -18.93 23.18 -24.71
CA TRP A 710 -17.78 22.93 -23.84
C TRP A 710 -16.85 24.14 -23.91
N GLN A 711 -16.67 24.78 -22.76
CA GLN A 711 -15.82 25.97 -22.65
C GLN A 711 -14.94 25.83 -21.42
N THR A 712 -13.63 25.87 -21.63
CA THR A 712 -12.64 25.76 -20.59
C THR A 712 -11.87 27.08 -20.44
N ARG A 713 -11.87 27.63 -19.26
CA ARG A 713 -11.11 28.84 -18.93
C ARG A 713 -9.93 28.48 -18.04
N VAL A 714 -8.71 28.68 -18.52
CA VAL A 714 -7.48 28.49 -17.73
C VAL A 714 -7.39 29.57 -16.66
N LEU A 715 -7.37 29.16 -15.40
CA LEU A 715 -7.26 30.03 -14.23
C LEU A 715 -5.82 30.23 -13.82
N ARG A 716 -4.99 29.17 -13.89
CA ARG A 716 -3.59 29.18 -13.46
C ARG A 716 -2.84 28.05 -14.17
N THR A 717 -1.53 28.23 -14.39
CA THR A 717 -0.65 27.16 -14.86
C THR A 717 0.52 26.99 -13.90
N GLU A 718 1.02 25.75 -13.79
CA GLU A 718 2.14 25.36 -12.93
C GLU A 718 3.01 24.30 -13.61
N GLN A 719 4.32 24.55 -13.66
CA GLN A 719 5.27 23.55 -14.15
C GLN A 719 5.40 22.44 -13.11
N LEU A 720 5.16 21.19 -13.51
CA LEU A 720 5.32 20.00 -12.66
C LEU A 720 6.72 19.37 -12.80
N ASP A 721 7.21 19.33 -14.03
CA ASP A 721 8.57 18.91 -14.38
C ASP A 721 8.96 19.53 -15.74
N SER A 722 10.11 19.20 -16.30
CA SER A 722 10.60 19.80 -17.56
C SER A 722 9.63 19.69 -18.76
N ASN A 723 8.73 18.70 -18.75
CA ASN A 723 7.83 18.39 -19.85
C ASN A 723 6.34 18.41 -19.50
N LEU A 724 6.00 18.62 -18.22
CA LEU A 724 4.64 18.54 -17.71
C LEU A 724 4.19 19.83 -17.04
N VAL A 725 2.98 20.26 -17.37
CA VAL A 725 2.30 21.41 -16.79
C VAL A 725 0.95 20.99 -16.24
N ALA A 726 0.60 21.43 -15.03
CA ALA A 726 -0.76 21.40 -14.52
C ALA A 726 -1.46 22.74 -14.84
N ALA A 727 -2.68 22.67 -15.36
CA ALA A 727 -3.53 23.84 -15.57
C ALA A 727 -4.80 23.71 -14.70
N ASP A 728 -4.96 24.61 -13.74
CA ASP A 728 -6.23 24.80 -13.03
C ASP A 728 -7.22 25.47 -13.97
N VAL A 729 -8.37 24.86 -14.18
CA VAL A 729 -9.38 25.37 -15.12
C VAL A 729 -10.76 25.45 -14.49
N ALA A 730 -11.54 26.43 -14.95
CA ALA A 730 -12.99 26.44 -14.80
C ALA A 730 -13.62 25.90 -16.09
N LEU A 731 -14.69 25.13 -15.95
CA LEU A 731 -15.36 24.43 -17.02
C LEU A 731 -16.85 24.77 -17.02
N ASP A 732 -17.37 25.16 -18.19
CA ASP A 732 -18.79 25.34 -18.46
C ASP A 732 -19.18 24.40 -19.61
N THR A 733 -20.13 23.49 -19.34
CA THR A 733 -20.55 22.47 -20.28
C THR A 733 -22.08 22.45 -20.45
N LYS A 734 -22.55 22.06 -21.64
CA LYS A 734 -23.93 21.70 -21.86
C LYS A 734 -23.99 20.35 -22.53
N GLU A 735 -24.61 19.38 -21.85
CA GLU A 735 -24.71 18.00 -22.29
C GLU A 735 -26.12 17.49 -22.07
N LEU A 736 -26.71 16.89 -23.11
CA LEU A 736 -28.10 16.40 -23.06
C LEU A 736 -29.09 17.44 -22.56
N GLY A 737 -28.91 18.70 -22.98
CA GLY A 737 -29.73 19.84 -22.59
C GLY A 737 -29.51 20.38 -21.17
N ARG A 738 -28.60 19.78 -20.39
CA ARG A 738 -28.26 20.23 -19.02
C ARG A 738 -27.01 21.06 -19.05
N GLN A 739 -27.11 22.27 -18.49
CA GLN A 739 -25.94 23.12 -18.28
C GLN A 739 -25.29 22.81 -16.92
N GLN A 740 -23.99 22.68 -16.92
CA GLN A 740 -23.19 22.35 -15.75
C GLN A 740 -21.93 23.21 -15.75
N SER A 741 -21.48 23.61 -14.56
CA SER A 741 -20.22 24.31 -14.36
C SER A 741 -19.34 23.55 -13.39
N GLY A 742 -18.03 23.69 -13.50
CA GLY A 742 -17.13 22.97 -12.62
C GLY A 742 -15.68 23.43 -12.70
N THR A 743 -14.82 22.64 -12.09
CA THR A 743 -13.38 22.83 -12.12
C THR A 743 -12.68 21.53 -12.42
N ALA A 744 -11.48 21.63 -12.98
CA ALA A 744 -10.59 20.49 -13.19
C ALA A 744 -9.13 20.92 -13.12
N VAL A 745 -8.24 19.96 -13.01
CA VAL A 745 -6.80 20.14 -13.24
C VAL A 745 -6.43 19.35 -14.48
N LEU A 746 -6.05 20.03 -15.53
CA LEU A 746 -5.57 19.40 -16.76
C LEU A 746 -4.07 19.18 -16.64
N ILE A 747 -3.62 17.96 -16.85
CA ILE A 747 -2.19 17.62 -16.94
C ILE A 747 -1.80 17.58 -18.40
N LEU A 748 -0.91 18.47 -18.79
CA LEU A 748 -0.45 18.64 -20.15
C LEU A 748 0.99 18.20 -20.29
N ALA A 749 1.32 17.45 -21.35
CA ALA A 749 2.67 16.99 -21.65
C ALA A 749 3.17 17.56 -22.97
N ARG A 750 4.46 17.90 -23.05
CA ARG A 750 5.14 18.22 -24.30
C ARG A 750 5.59 16.96 -25.01
N VAL A 751 5.01 16.69 -26.16
CA VAL A 751 5.33 15.53 -26.99
C VAL A 751 5.70 16.02 -28.39
N GLY A 752 6.96 15.82 -28.82
CA GLY A 752 7.44 16.30 -30.13
C GLY A 752 7.32 17.83 -30.29
N GLY A 753 7.49 18.60 -29.21
CA GLY A 753 7.38 20.05 -29.18
C GLY A 753 5.95 20.60 -29.03
N ASN A 754 4.92 19.77 -29.14
CA ASN A 754 3.52 20.16 -29.05
C ASN A 754 2.91 19.76 -27.68
N TRP A 755 1.95 20.54 -27.18
CA TRP A 755 1.16 20.16 -26.02
C TRP A 755 0.19 19.04 -26.37
N LYS A 756 0.05 18.09 -25.45
CA LYS A 756 -0.97 17.04 -25.44
C LYS A 756 -1.54 16.86 -24.05
N LEU A 757 -2.83 16.55 -23.97
CA LEU A 757 -3.48 16.23 -22.69
C LEU A 757 -3.04 14.84 -22.24
N ALA A 758 -2.43 14.77 -21.05
CA ALA A 758 -1.90 13.54 -20.44
C ALA A 758 -2.73 13.05 -19.24
N GLY A 759 -3.63 13.88 -18.71
CA GLY A 759 -4.47 13.52 -17.57
C GLY A 759 -5.49 14.61 -17.25
N ILE A 760 -6.52 14.23 -16.53
CA ILE A 760 -7.51 15.13 -15.92
C ILE A 760 -7.66 14.72 -14.47
N ASP A 761 -7.27 15.59 -13.56
CA ASP A 761 -7.34 15.39 -12.13
C ASP A 761 -8.37 16.34 -11.51
N LEU A 762 -8.87 16.02 -10.34
CA LEU A 762 -9.79 16.87 -9.57
C LEU A 762 -10.97 17.40 -10.39
N PHE A 763 -11.54 16.54 -11.23
CA PHE A 763 -12.68 16.88 -12.06
C PHE A 763 -13.95 16.96 -11.20
N GLU A 764 -14.54 18.16 -11.08
CA GLU A 764 -15.76 18.41 -10.34
C GLU A 764 -16.71 19.25 -11.21
N VAL A 765 -17.84 18.67 -11.57
CA VAL A 765 -18.93 19.34 -12.33
C VAL A 765 -20.21 19.26 -11.51
N ARG A 766 -20.91 20.40 -11.39
CA ARG A 766 -22.14 20.56 -10.62
C ARG A 766 -23.29 21.06 -11.46
#